data_b43fa8b4c898780a26a3168e239c9a62
#
_entry.id   b43fa8b4c898780a26a3168e239c9a62
#
_cell.length_a   1.000
_cell.length_b   1.000
_cell.length_c   1.000
_cell.angle_alpha   90.00
_cell.angle_beta   90.00
_cell.angle_gamma   90.00
#
_symmetry.space_group_name_H-M   'P 1'
#
loop_
_entity.id
_entity.type
_entity.pdbx_description
1 polymer ?
#
loop_
_entity_poly.entity_id
_entity_poly.type
_entity_poly.pdbx_seq_one_letter_code
_entity_poly.pdbx_strand_id
1 'polypeptide(L)'
;MNCRHAERFIGLMTLMVVVGVAQAENRTWPATVVSLEGNDWKVAADPKNAGREEGWWKGPVADARPVRVPGIMQEALPGYHGVAWYWREFIAPESGYVDGRCLLRFDTVDYLAQVWVNDIPVGGHEGGETPFTLDITSAVKPGLANRLAVRVLNPTGQAIDGIVLGETPHRNKVPTGIGVGGSYNSGGITEPVKVFWTPAARIDDVYVRPDWRSGEVRVQVTLSNAGPAAVSGQFQFVITEDSVRAGEPVARMQLSQEIPPGSSTVECRLTVPQHRLWRLEEPCLYRLTTRVSAGGSADSHESAVRFGFRDFRVERGYFRLNGQRIFLKSSHTGNHCPIGAIVPPAGALDLLRKDLLYMKSCGFNTVRFIAGIAHPYQLELCDEIGLMVYEENLASWLLADSPKMAERFDADLREMVLRDRNHPSVVIFGLVNEMGNGPMVQHAVASLGLLRSLDDSRLVLQQSGRWDGQYNIGSVCNPGGAQWEYVWGVEGPDYKGSAKGGPWGGYFVGAGDAHVYPATPHTPSIEAGIRNLGKESKPVFLSEYGIGSLMNAIRELRYYEQNGANPEADDFKFFKQTEEKLTADWTRLGMDAVYAFPEEMLRDSQRLHCRQRELGFSLIRSNPKICGYNLTGLLDHGYTGEGLWTFWREFKPGIMDTLQEGWAPLRWCLFAAPMHAYAGRPVKLEAVLANEDVLGPGTYPARLRVLGPAGVAWEKRIEVVIPQPAAGEDGPLALPVFAEEVAIPGPAGRYEFAATLERGGAPAAGRLMFQVSDAPKAEAAVEVAVVAIDSWMQEWLKGRNISAVPLDKAPAAACRVILVGNAPEPSVTPTQRAEVLRRVAQGSVAVFLDPGVFRKGNDAVGWLPLKNKGHLTSFSDWLYHKECVARQHALFAGLAPQGIMDWDYYGPLISSRFFEGQDTPEDVAAAAFAVCHSSRPDGYAAGVMLGTYPLGAGKIVLNTFNLVANLDKHPAADRLVLNLVAYAAKAVKPAPAPLPADFEATLKELGY
;
A
#
# COMPACT_ATOMS: atom_id res chain seq x y z
N MET A 1 2.07 -14.60 -34.75
CA MET A 1 2.65 -14.82 -33.42
C MET A 1 2.22 -16.20 -32.95
N ASN A 2 3.16 -17.07 -32.68
CA ASN A 2 2.92 -18.51 -32.63
C ASN A 2 2.24 -18.98 -31.36
N CYS A 3 1.17 -19.75 -31.47
CA CYS A 3 0.45 -20.47 -30.40
C CYS A 3 1.29 -21.39 -29.47
N ARG A 4 2.59 -21.47 -29.63
CA ARG A 4 3.46 -22.29 -28.79
C ARG A 4 3.74 -21.75 -27.40
N HIS A 5 3.46 -20.44 -27.14
CA HIS A 5 3.67 -19.82 -25.85
C HIS A 5 2.50 -20.01 -24.89
N ALA A 6 1.28 -20.12 -25.42
CA ALA A 6 0.08 -20.37 -24.62
C ALA A 6 0.06 -21.80 -24.02
N GLU A 7 0.52 -22.80 -24.78
CA GLU A 7 0.58 -24.18 -24.30
C GLU A 7 1.62 -24.41 -23.17
N ARG A 8 2.72 -23.62 -23.16
CA ARG A 8 3.70 -23.69 -22.05
C ARG A 8 3.20 -23.04 -20.77
N PHE A 9 2.37 -22.00 -20.88
CA PHE A 9 1.79 -21.34 -19.72
C PHE A 9 0.68 -22.15 -19.06
N ILE A 10 -0.15 -22.84 -19.87
CA ILE A 10 -1.19 -23.76 -19.39
C ILE A 10 -0.54 -25.02 -18.78
N GLY A 11 0.54 -25.51 -19.37
CA GLY A 11 1.34 -26.61 -18.83
C GLY A 11 1.99 -26.29 -17.48
N LEU A 12 2.39 -25.06 -17.24
CA LEU A 12 2.94 -24.62 -15.95
C LEU A 12 1.85 -24.52 -14.86
N MET A 13 0.66 -24.04 -15.21
CA MET A 13 -0.48 -23.99 -14.28
C MET A 13 -1.00 -25.40 -13.90
N THR A 14 -1.00 -26.36 -14.85
CA THR A 14 -1.46 -27.72 -14.57
C THR A 14 -0.40 -28.54 -13.82
N LEU A 15 0.90 -28.24 -13.99
CA LEU A 15 1.97 -28.89 -13.25
C LEU A 15 2.10 -28.34 -11.79
N MET A 16 1.65 -27.12 -11.52
CA MET A 16 1.65 -26.55 -10.15
C MET A 16 0.62 -27.17 -9.21
N VAL A 17 -0.37 -27.90 -9.71
CA VAL A 17 -1.42 -28.54 -8.88
C VAL A 17 -0.99 -29.93 -8.37
N VAL A 18 0.10 -30.51 -8.87
CA VAL A 18 0.49 -31.92 -8.54
C VAL A 18 1.88 -32.04 -7.93
N VAL A 19 2.68 -30.97 -7.88
CA VAL A 19 3.98 -31.04 -7.20
C VAL A 19 3.75 -30.79 -5.70
N GLY A 20 3.62 -31.89 -4.97
CA GLY A 20 3.70 -31.87 -3.51
C GLY A 20 4.96 -31.12 -3.07
N VAL A 21 4.75 -30.24 -2.10
CA VAL A 21 5.73 -29.38 -1.46
C VAL A 21 7.01 -30.16 -1.09
N ALA A 22 7.97 -30.21 -1.99
CA ALA A 22 9.35 -30.33 -1.59
C ALA A 22 9.84 -28.90 -1.44
N GLN A 23 9.89 -28.40 -0.21
CA GLN A 23 10.63 -27.18 0.11
C GLN A 23 12.07 -27.42 -0.32
N ALA A 24 12.47 -26.85 -1.43
CA ALA A 24 13.86 -26.81 -1.82
C ALA A 24 14.55 -25.76 -0.97
N GLU A 25 14.98 -26.13 0.23
CA GLU A 25 15.88 -25.30 1.01
C GLU A 25 17.19 -25.15 0.21
N ASN A 26 17.66 -23.92 0.06
CA ASN A 26 18.95 -23.61 -0.56
C ASN A 26 20.16 -24.18 0.18
N ARG A 27 19.96 -24.98 1.23
CA ARG A 27 21.01 -25.67 2.01
C ARG A 27 20.78 -27.18 1.99
N THR A 28 21.76 -27.93 1.55
CA THR A 28 21.80 -29.38 1.80
C THR A 28 22.12 -29.60 3.28
N TRP A 29 21.17 -30.18 3.98
CA TRP A 29 21.34 -30.54 5.38
C TRP A 29 22.10 -31.87 5.51
N PRO A 30 22.82 -32.09 6.63
CA PRO A 30 23.39 -33.39 6.95
C PRO A 30 22.34 -34.50 6.84
N ALA A 31 22.77 -35.75 6.60
CA ALA A 31 21.90 -36.90 6.40
C ALA A 31 20.88 -37.16 7.53
N THR A 32 21.07 -36.56 8.72
CA THR A 32 20.21 -36.78 9.90
C THR A 32 19.79 -35.44 10.47
N VAL A 33 18.71 -34.87 9.91
CA VAL A 33 18.03 -33.68 10.44
C VAL A 33 16.74 -34.12 11.11
N VAL A 34 16.51 -33.63 12.32
CA VAL A 34 15.23 -33.80 13.03
C VAL A 34 14.48 -32.46 12.99
N SER A 35 13.35 -32.45 12.29
CA SER A 35 12.41 -31.31 12.35
C SER A 35 11.67 -31.34 13.67
N LEU A 36 11.57 -30.16 14.30
CA LEU A 36 10.77 -29.96 15.51
C LEU A 36 9.44 -29.26 15.20
N GLU A 37 9.04 -29.24 13.94
CA GLU A 37 7.72 -28.72 13.53
C GLU A 37 6.58 -29.64 14.02
N GLY A 38 5.39 -29.07 14.19
CA GLY A 38 4.17 -29.85 14.48
C GLY A 38 3.37 -29.30 15.66
N ASN A 39 2.39 -30.11 16.08
CA ASN A 39 1.40 -29.74 17.10
C ASN A 39 1.78 -30.22 18.51
N ASP A 40 2.97 -30.77 18.70
CA ASP A 40 3.42 -31.35 19.98
C ASP A 40 4.06 -30.31 20.89
N TRP A 41 3.98 -29.05 20.56
CA TRP A 41 4.41 -27.94 21.40
C TRP A 41 3.34 -27.52 22.39
N LYS A 42 3.79 -26.95 23.50
CA LYS A 42 2.92 -26.28 24.48
C LYS A 42 3.37 -24.85 24.65
N VAL A 43 2.42 -23.94 24.93
CA VAL A 43 2.68 -22.54 25.21
C VAL A 43 1.90 -22.07 26.42
N ALA A 44 2.50 -21.19 27.24
CA ALA A 44 1.80 -20.46 28.30
C ALA A 44 2.23 -19.00 28.33
N ALA A 45 1.30 -18.10 28.64
CA ALA A 45 1.57 -16.70 28.88
C ALA A 45 2.29 -16.51 30.23
N ASP A 46 3.27 -15.59 30.25
CA ASP A 46 3.97 -15.16 31.46
C ASP A 46 3.80 -13.65 31.66
N PRO A 47 2.60 -13.18 32.03
CA PRO A 47 2.29 -11.74 32.07
C PRO A 47 3.05 -10.98 33.15
N LYS A 48 3.63 -11.70 34.10
CA LYS A 48 4.47 -11.13 35.19
C LYS A 48 5.96 -11.22 34.89
N ASN A 49 6.34 -11.89 33.80
CA ASN A 49 7.73 -12.16 33.43
C ASN A 49 8.52 -12.88 34.61
N ALA A 50 7.83 -13.74 35.33
CA ALA A 50 8.37 -14.45 36.51
C ALA A 50 8.88 -15.85 36.20
N GLY A 51 8.63 -16.37 34.99
CA GLY A 51 8.94 -17.76 34.65
C GLY A 51 10.43 -18.13 34.73
N ARG A 52 11.34 -17.15 34.59
CA ARG A 52 12.78 -17.37 34.81
C ARG A 52 13.09 -17.69 36.28
N GLU A 53 12.58 -16.90 37.18
CA GLU A 53 12.77 -17.08 38.65
C GLU A 53 12.05 -18.31 39.15
N GLU A 54 10.88 -18.62 38.59
CA GLU A 54 10.07 -19.80 38.92
C GLU A 54 10.54 -21.08 38.24
N GLY A 55 11.52 -20.99 37.33
CA GLY A 55 12.14 -22.16 36.72
C GLY A 55 11.27 -22.86 35.67
N TRP A 56 10.50 -22.11 34.89
CA TRP A 56 9.63 -22.67 33.87
C TRP A 56 10.38 -23.42 32.75
N TRP A 57 11.69 -23.21 32.61
CA TRP A 57 12.52 -24.02 31.71
C TRP A 57 12.54 -25.52 32.06
N LYS A 58 12.15 -25.89 33.27
CA LYS A 58 12.12 -27.28 33.73
C LYS A 58 10.94 -28.07 33.19
N GLY A 59 9.93 -27.42 32.66
CA GLY A 59 8.78 -28.06 32.05
C GLY A 59 7.55 -27.18 31.98
N PRO A 60 6.52 -27.61 31.23
CA PRO A 60 5.30 -26.85 31.06
C PRO A 60 4.54 -26.66 32.38
N VAL A 61 4.00 -25.44 32.56
CA VAL A 61 3.13 -25.08 33.69
C VAL A 61 1.71 -25.66 33.51
N ALA A 62 0.90 -25.63 34.57
CA ALA A 62 -0.41 -26.28 34.58
C ALA A 62 -1.42 -25.71 33.57
N ASP A 63 -1.32 -24.44 33.23
CA ASP A 63 -2.18 -23.73 32.25
C ASP A 63 -1.60 -23.72 30.83
N ALA A 64 -0.49 -24.43 30.58
CA ALA A 64 0.12 -24.55 29.27
C ALA A 64 -0.86 -25.21 28.26
N ARG A 65 -1.02 -24.58 27.09
CA ARG A 65 -1.93 -25.00 26.02
C ARG A 65 -1.15 -25.61 24.86
N PRO A 66 -1.76 -26.54 24.11
CA PRO A 66 -1.20 -26.96 22.83
C PRO A 66 -1.04 -25.78 21.88
N VAL A 67 0.05 -25.76 21.12
CA VAL A 67 0.31 -24.77 20.05
C VAL A 67 1.05 -25.45 18.90
N ARG A 68 0.80 -24.99 17.71
CA ARG A 68 1.52 -25.38 16.50
C ARG A 68 2.81 -24.57 16.38
N VAL A 69 3.87 -25.20 15.92
CA VAL A 69 5.12 -24.56 15.48
C VAL A 69 5.47 -25.12 14.09
N PRO A 70 5.72 -24.27 13.08
CA PRO A 70 5.62 -22.82 13.09
C PRO A 70 4.22 -22.29 13.38
N GLY A 71 4.16 -21.15 14.10
CA GLY A 71 2.91 -20.47 14.43
C GLY A 71 3.10 -19.26 15.31
N ILE A 72 2.09 -18.41 15.40
CA ILE A 72 2.09 -17.26 16.30
C ILE A 72 1.48 -17.62 17.66
N MET A 73 1.95 -16.99 18.72
CA MET A 73 1.40 -17.25 20.07
C MET A 73 -0.07 -16.89 20.19
N GLN A 74 -0.55 -15.92 19.41
CA GLN A 74 -1.92 -15.41 19.45
C GLN A 74 -2.95 -16.44 18.93
N GLU A 75 -2.53 -17.50 18.25
CA GLU A 75 -3.43 -18.62 17.91
C GLU A 75 -3.91 -19.35 19.16
N ALA A 76 -3.01 -19.59 20.12
CA ALA A 76 -3.34 -20.24 21.39
C ALA A 76 -3.73 -19.25 22.50
N LEU A 77 -3.28 -18.01 22.43
CA LEU A 77 -3.43 -16.93 23.40
C LEU A 77 -4.00 -15.66 22.73
N PRO A 78 -5.25 -15.66 22.27
CA PRO A 78 -5.84 -14.53 21.52
C PRO A 78 -5.70 -13.20 22.26
N GLY A 79 -5.23 -12.15 21.54
CA GLY A 79 -5.04 -10.80 22.07
C GLY A 79 -3.88 -10.64 23.06
N TYR A 80 -3.11 -11.70 23.33
CA TYR A 80 -1.98 -11.64 24.25
C TYR A 80 -0.70 -11.15 23.55
N HIS A 81 -0.02 -10.21 24.20
CA HIS A 81 1.33 -9.72 23.85
C HIS A 81 2.18 -9.71 25.14
N GLY A 82 3.49 -9.89 25.00
CA GLY A 82 4.42 -10.00 26.14
C GLY A 82 5.20 -11.29 26.13
N VAL A 83 5.52 -11.81 27.31
CA VAL A 83 6.34 -13.02 27.46
C VAL A 83 5.49 -14.27 27.37
N ALA A 84 5.90 -15.23 26.54
CA ALA A 84 5.35 -16.56 26.49
C ALA A 84 6.47 -17.61 26.56
N TRP A 85 6.17 -18.73 27.16
CA TRP A 85 7.06 -19.86 27.22
C TRP A 85 6.54 -21.00 26.37
N TYR A 86 7.47 -21.63 25.60
CA TYR A 86 7.22 -22.79 24.75
C TYR A 86 8.00 -24.00 25.25
N TRP A 87 7.41 -25.18 25.14
CA TRP A 87 8.06 -26.46 25.51
C TRP A 87 7.79 -27.52 24.44
N ARG A 88 8.85 -28.32 24.20
CA ARG A 88 8.80 -29.52 23.38
C ARG A 88 9.75 -30.58 23.88
N GLU A 89 9.32 -31.85 23.83
CA GLU A 89 10.21 -32.99 23.95
C GLU A 89 10.62 -33.45 22.54
N PHE A 90 11.87 -33.88 22.40
CA PHE A 90 12.40 -34.40 21.15
C PHE A 90 13.47 -35.43 21.40
N ILE A 91 13.68 -36.36 20.44
CA ILE A 91 14.78 -37.31 20.41
C ILE A 91 15.86 -36.73 19.53
N ALA A 92 17.01 -36.43 20.07
CA ALA A 92 18.13 -35.94 19.27
C ALA A 92 18.71 -37.10 18.46
N PRO A 93 19.15 -36.90 17.23
CA PRO A 93 19.81 -37.92 16.46
C PRO A 93 21.14 -38.34 17.14
N GLU A 94 21.58 -39.54 16.91
CA GLU A 94 22.93 -39.93 17.31
C GLU A 94 23.96 -39.22 16.43
N SER A 95 25.13 -38.90 16.99
CA SER A 95 26.20 -38.30 16.21
C SER A 95 26.75 -39.31 15.20
N GLY A 96 26.77 -38.93 13.92
CA GLY A 96 27.49 -39.66 12.87
C GLY A 96 28.96 -39.23 12.71
N TYR A 97 29.43 -38.24 13.50
CA TYR A 97 30.74 -37.59 13.36
C TYR A 97 31.60 -37.73 14.61
N VAL A 98 32.90 -37.89 14.40
CA VAL A 98 33.88 -37.78 15.49
C VAL A 98 34.07 -36.30 15.82
N ASP A 99 33.98 -35.95 17.11
CA ASP A 99 34.05 -34.57 17.59
C ASP A 99 33.03 -33.60 16.94
N GLY A 100 31.94 -34.14 16.42
CA GLY A 100 30.86 -33.37 15.79
C GLY A 100 30.16 -32.36 16.71
N ARG A 101 29.37 -31.50 16.16
CA ARG A 101 28.55 -30.53 16.89
C ARG A 101 27.07 -30.77 16.62
N CYS A 102 26.28 -30.82 17.69
CA CYS A 102 24.83 -30.83 17.62
C CYS A 102 24.32 -29.38 17.59
N LEU A 103 23.63 -29.00 16.53
CA LEU A 103 23.16 -27.66 16.32
C LEU A 103 21.64 -27.62 16.37
N LEU A 104 21.09 -26.63 17.06
CA LEU A 104 19.67 -26.28 17.09
C LEU A 104 19.50 -24.98 16.31
N ARG A 105 18.74 -25.03 15.21
CA ARG A 105 18.46 -23.88 14.38
C ARG A 105 17.00 -23.49 14.46
N PHE A 106 16.77 -22.23 14.69
CA PHE A 106 15.48 -21.56 14.48
C PHE A 106 15.60 -20.70 13.19
N ASP A 107 14.65 -20.87 12.28
CA ASP A 107 14.63 -20.02 11.11
C ASP A 107 14.03 -18.65 11.42
N THR A 108 13.07 -18.55 12.37
CA THR A 108 12.60 -17.26 12.91
C THR A 108 11.91 -17.44 14.28
N VAL A 109 12.21 -16.53 15.22
CA VAL A 109 11.48 -16.34 16.49
C VAL A 109 11.24 -14.86 16.71
N ASP A 110 10.00 -14.42 16.72
CA ASP A 110 9.64 -13.01 16.84
C ASP A 110 9.17 -12.69 18.28
N TYR A 111 9.88 -11.89 19.08
CA TYR A 111 11.03 -11.04 18.75
C TYR A 111 12.33 -11.50 19.43
N LEU A 112 12.31 -11.69 20.77
CA LEU A 112 13.46 -12.14 21.56
C LEU A 112 13.25 -13.59 21.99
N ALA A 113 14.22 -14.46 21.68
CA ALA A 113 14.27 -15.84 22.13
C ALA A 113 15.35 -16.05 23.20
N GLN A 114 15.03 -16.79 24.25
CA GLN A 114 15.98 -17.39 25.18
C GLN A 114 15.71 -18.90 25.26
N VAL A 115 16.77 -19.73 25.16
CA VAL A 115 16.62 -21.16 24.88
C VAL A 115 17.35 -22.00 25.91
N TRP A 116 16.68 -23.06 26.39
CA TRP A 116 17.22 -24.08 27.29
C TRP A 116 17.04 -25.48 26.71
N VAL A 117 18.04 -26.32 26.84
CA VAL A 117 17.97 -27.75 26.53
C VAL A 117 18.35 -28.53 27.78
N ASN A 118 17.47 -29.43 28.24
CA ASN A 118 17.68 -30.23 29.46
C ASN A 118 18.11 -29.37 30.68
N ASP A 119 17.42 -28.26 30.90
CA ASP A 119 17.66 -27.28 31.96
C ASP A 119 18.96 -26.46 31.84
N ILE A 120 19.72 -26.64 30.77
CA ILE A 120 20.95 -25.89 30.49
C ILE A 120 20.61 -24.75 29.56
N PRO A 121 20.91 -23.47 29.89
CA PRO A 121 20.76 -22.36 28.96
C PRO A 121 21.78 -22.51 27.83
N VAL A 122 21.31 -22.49 26.60
CA VAL A 122 22.16 -22.70 25.39
C VAL A 122 22.32 -21.44 24.55
N GLY A 123 21.61 -20.35 24.88
CA GLY A 123 21.74 -19.07 24.21
C GLY A 123 20.40 -18.44 23.91
N GLY A 124 20.38 -17.50 22.95
CA GLY A 124 19.20 -16.80 22.51
C GLY A 124 19.49 -15.91 21.30
N HIS A 125 18.49 -15.16 20.88
CA HIS A 125 18.59 -14.24 19.75
C HIS A 125 17.61 -13.08 19.95
N GLU A 126 18.04 -11.87 19.61
CA GLU A 126 17.22 -10.67 19.53
C GLU A 126 17.09 -10.28 18.05
N GLY A 127 15.89 -10.33 17.47
CA GLY A 127 15.59 -10.09 16.07
C GLY A 127 14.40 -10.92 15.63
N GLY A 128 13.43 -10.33 14.93
CA GLY A 128 12.12 -10.97 14.70
C GLY A 128 11.98 -11.77 13.41
N GLU A 129 12.88 -11.61 12.42
CA GLU A 129 12.65 -12.13 11.06
C GLU A 129 13.88 -12.80 10.43
N THR A 130 14.90 -13.08 11.23
CA THR A 130 16.18 -13.66 10.78
C THR A 130 16.51 -14.95 11.52
N PRO A 131 17.26 -15.89 10.88
CA PRO A 131 17.59 -17.18 11.45
C PRO A 131 18.77 -17.09 12.42
N PHE A 132 18.76 -17.97 13.44
CA PHE A 132 19.89 -18.17 14.33
C PHE A 132 20.13 -19.64 14.63
N THR A 133 21.37 -19.98 15.00
CA THR A 133 21.80 -21.35 15.28
C THR A 133 22.56 -21.39 16.60
N LEU A 134 22.21 -22.34 17.47
CA LEU A 134 22.81 -22.55 18.79
C LEU A 134 23.55 -23.89 18.83
N ASP A 135 24.75 -23.91 19.38
CA ASP A 135 25.48 -25.15 19.66
C ASP A 135 24.94 -25.77 20.98
N ILE A 136 24.25 -26.90 20.86
CA ILE A 136 23.64 -27.63 21.99
C ILE A 136 24.40 -28.89 22.38
N THR A 137 25.60 -29.09 21.81
CA THR A 137 26.39 -30.31 21.96
C THR A 137 26.57 -30.71 23.44
N SER A 138 26.84 -29.76 24.33
CA SER A 138 27.06 -30.01 25.77
C SER A 138 25.76 -30.26 26.55
N ALA A 139 24.61 -29.87 26.01
CA ALA A 139 23.32 -29.95 26.70
C ALA A 139 22.46 -31.12 26.22
N VAL A 140 22.69 -31.61 25.01
CA VAL A 140 21.89 -32.67 24.37
C VAL A 140 22.32 -34.06 24.82
N LYS A 141 21.37 -34.99 24.90
CA LYS A 141 21.56 -36.43 25.10
C LYS A 141 21.27 -37.18 23.82
N PRO A 142 22.29 -37.52 23.01
CA PRO A 142 22.08 -38.17 21.71
C PRO A 142 21.33 -39.51 21.86
N GLY A 143 20.44 -39.83 20.93
CA GLY A 143 19.60 -41.04 20.92
C GLY A 143 18.54 -41.10 22.03
N LEU A 144 18.47 -40.11 22.91
CA LEU A 144 17.56 -40.09 24.06
C LEU A 144 16.57 -38.92 23.96
N ALA A 145 15.52 -38.95 24.79
CA ALA A 145 14.59 -37.85 24.95
C ALA A 145 15.28 -36.62 25.60
N ASN A 146 15.06 -35.49 24.99
CA ASN A 146 15.53 -34.19 25.42
C ASN A 146 14.34 -33.22 25.56
N ARG A 147 14.46 -32.28 26.48
CA ARG A 147 13.47 -31.20 26.65
C ARG A 147 14.03 -29.89 26.13
N LEU A 148 13.27 -29.24 25.27
CA LEU A 148 13.50 -27.89 24.80
C LEU A 148 12.52 -26.95 25.50
N ALA A 149 13.01 -25.84 26.03
CA ALA A 149 12.20 -24.74 26.52
C ALA A 149 12.67 -23.44 25.85
N VAL A 150 11.71 -22.65 25.37
CA VAL A 150 11.98 -21.38 24.69
C VAL A 150 11.12 -20.29 25.31
N ARG A 151 11.76 -19.30 25.91
CA ARG A 151 11.08 -18.07 26.33
C ARG A 151 11.09 -17.08 25.15
N VAL A 152 9.91 -16.64 24.74
CA VAL A 152 9.71 -15.70 23.65
C VAL A 152 9.11 -14.42 24.21
N LEU A 153 9.72 -13.28 23.91
CA LEU A 153 9.15 -11.96 24.21
C LEU A 153 8.60 -11.36 22.91
N ASN A 154 7.30 -11.12 22.86
CA ASN A 154 6.65 -10.28 21.88
C ASN A 154 6.54 -8.86 22.49
N PRO A 155 7.32 -7.87 22.02
CA PRO A 155 7.40 -6.55 22.65
C PRO A 155 6.06 -5.81 22.62
N THR A 156 5.85 -4.97 23.63
CA THR A 156 4.65 -4.12 23.77
C THR A 156 5.05 -2.64 23.87
N GLY A 157 4.08 -1.76 24.06
CA GLY A 157 4.33 -0.35 24.39
C GLY A 157 4.88 -0.11 25.81
N GLN A 158 4.95 -1.16 26.63
CA GLN A 158 5.56 -1.13 27.97
C GLN A 158 6.87 -1.90 27.96
N ALA A 159 7.87 -1.41 28.69
CA ALA A 159 9.16 -2.04 28.75
C ALA A 159 9.09 -3.42 29.47
N ILE A 160 9.58 -4.47 28.81
CA ILE A 160 9.79 -5.80 29.40
C ILE A 160 11.26 -6.16 29.16
N ASP A 161 12.00 -6.44 30.21
CA ASP A 161 13.48 -6.64 30.17
C ASP A 161 14.22 -5.47 29.46
N GLY A 162 13.69 -4.25 29.56
CA GLY A 162 14.23 -3.06 28.90
C GLY A 162 13.95 -2.97 27.39
N ILE A 163 13.07 -3.81 26.88
CA ILE A 163 12.64 -3.83 25.47
C ILE A 163 11.24 -3.22 25.35
N VAL A 164 11.11 -2.23 24.46
CA VAL A 164 9.86 -1.56 24.09
C VAL A 164 9.69 -1.70 22.58
N LEU A 165 8.48 -2.00 22.10
CA LEU A 165 8.23 -2.23 20.67
C LEU A 165 8.76 -1.07 19.80
N GLY A 166 8.42 0.18 20.11
CA GLY A 166 8.85 1.35 19.33
C GLY A 166 10.37 1.57 19.30
N GLU A 167 11.15 0.85 20.11
CA GLU A 167 12.61 0.90 20.16
C GLU A 167 13.28 -0.35 19.56
N THR A 168 12.49 -1.22 18.92
CA THR A 168 12.97 -2.42 18.24
C THR A 168 12.69 -2.33 16.76
N PRO A 169 13.56 -2.81 15.87
CA PRO A 169 13.25 -2.95 14.45
C PRO A 169 12.02 -3.85 14.25
N HIS A 170 11.05 -3.38 13.46
CA HIS A 170 9.82 -4.12 13.18
C HIS A 170 9.06 -3.55 11.97
N ARG A 171 8.14 -4.35 11.39
CA ARG A 171 7.26 -3.99 10.27
C ARG A 171 6.08 -3.11 10.73
N ASN A 172 6.32 -1.91 11.23
CA ASN A 172 5.26 -0.97 11.65
C ASN A 172 4.16 -1.61 12.52
N LYS A 173 4.56 -2.50 13.44
CA LYS A 173 3.65 -3.17 14.35
C LYS A 173 3.02 -2.18 15.34
N VAL A 174 1.72 -2.35 15.62
CA VAL A 174 1.05 -1.61 16.70
C VAL A 174 1.18 -2.38 18.03
N PRO A 175 1.30 -1.71 19.17
CA PRO A 175 1.59 -2.38 20.44
C PRO A 175 0.56 -3.43 20.86
N THR A 176 -0.72 -3.20 20.58
CA THR A 176 -1.84 -4.08 20.95
C THR A 176 -3.02 -3.90 20.02
N GLY A 177 -3.81 -4.96 19.83
CA GLY A 177 -5.04 -4.93 19.03
C GLY A 177 -4.83 -4.61 17.55
N ILE A 178 -5.86 -4.05 16.92
CA ILE A 178 -5.85 -3.64 15.52
C ILE A 178 -5.63 -2.14 15.44
N GLY A 179 -4.62 -1.73 14.67
CA GLY A 179 -4.41 -0.32 14.32
C GLY A 179 -4.60 -0.12 12.81
N VAL A 180 -5.58 0.69 12.43
CA VAL A 180 -5.80 1.02 11.01
C VAL A 180 -4.60 1.79 10.48
N GLY A 181 -3.97 1.29 9.42
CA GLY A 181 -2.71 1.79 8.87
C GLY A 181 -1.44 1.14 9.42
N GLY A 182 -1.54 0.24 10.42
CA GLY A 182 -0.41 -0.47 11.02
C GLY A 182 -0.46 -1.98 10.83
N SER A 183 0.60 -2.67 11.26
CA SER A 183 0.70 -4.13 11.24
C SER A 183 0.27 -4.72 12.58
N TYR A 184 -0.33 -5.90 12.54
CA TYR A 184 -0.62 -6.66 13.76
C TYR A 184 0.67 -7.10 14.45
N ASN A 185 0.74 -6.95 15.77
CA ASN A 185 1.91 -7.33 16.57
C ASN A 185 1.92 -8.84 16.86
N SER A 186 2.12 -9.66 15.83
CA SER A 186 2.33 -11.10 16.04
C SER A 186 3.67 -11.39 16.70
N GLY A 187 3.72 -12.46 17.48
CA GLY A 187 4.95 -12.98 18.06
C GLY A 187 4.91 -14.49 18.18
N GLY A 188 6.05 -15.16 18.31
CA GLY A 188 6.11 -16.61 18.44
C GLY A 188 7.26 -17.25 17.68
N ILE A 189 7.22 -18.57 17.50
CA ILE A 189 8.15 -19.35 16.68
C ILE A 189 7.49 -19.51 15.31
N THR A 190 7.81 -18.59 14.40
CA THR A 190 7.03 -18.39 13.16
C THR A 190 7.55 -19.14 11.94
N GLU A 191 8.76 -19.70 12.04
CA GLU A 191 9.41 -20.47 10.98
C GLU A 191 9.94 -21.80 11.55
N PRO A 192 10.43 -22.75 10.71
CA PRO A 192 10.89 -24.06 11.12
C PRO A 192 11.96 -24.08 12.22
N VAL A 193 11.93 -25.14 13.03
CA VAL A 193 12.94 -25.45 14.03
C VAL A 193 13.56 -26.82 13.75
N LYS A 194 14.91 -26.92 13.73
CA LYS A 194 15.64 -28.12 13.32
C LYS A 194 16.80 -28.43 14.25
N VAL A 195 17.04 -29.73 14.48
CA VAL A 195 18.23 -30.23 15.21
C VAL A 195 19.00 -31.15 14.26
N PHE A 196 20.30 -30.95 14.19
CA PHE A 196 21.18 -31.74 13.33
C PHE A 196 22.62 -31.77 13.82
N TRP A 197 23.37 -32.82 13.41
CA TRP A 197 24.79 -32.91 13.66
C TRP A 197 25.60 -32.43 12.45
N THR A 198 26.76 -31.82 12.73
CA THR A 198 27.76 -31.45 11.73
C THR A 198 29.13 -31.98 12.13
N PRO A 199 30.06 -32.18 11.18
CA PRO A 199 31.46 -32.40 11.51
C PRO A 199 32.06 -31.19 12.28
N ALA A 200 33.17 -31.40 12.93
CA ALA A 200 33.90 -30.35 13.65
C ALA A 200 34.32 -29.19 12.68
N ALA A 201 34.81 -29.55 11.49
CA ALA A 201 35.07 -28.57 10.43
C ALA A 201 33.88 -28.54 9.46
N ARG A 202 33.22 -27.41 9.38
CA ARG A 202 31.99 -27.26 8.59
C ARG A 202 31.94 -25.93 7.82
N ILE A 203 31.07 -25.89 6.81
CA ILE A 203 30.71 -24.68 6.08
C ILE A 203 29.62 -23.95 6.85
N ASP A 204 29.83 -22.69 7.23
CA ASP A 204 28.80 -21.86 7.85
C ASP A 204 28.09 -20.99 6.83
N ASP A 205 28.78 -20.49 5.79
CA ASP A 205 28.21 -19.67 4.74
C ASP A 205 28.94 -19.83 3.41
N VAL A 206 28.21 -19.62 2.30
CA VAL A 206 28.75 -19.60 0.95
C VAL A 206 28.22 -18.35 0.24
N TYR A 207 29.10 -17.43 -0.11
CA TYR A 207 28.75 -16.24 -0.89
C TYR A 207 29.24 -16.38 -2.33
N VAL A 208 28.31 -16.18 -3.30
CA VAL A 208 28.56 -16.32 -4.73
C VAL A 208 28.42 -14.96 -5.41
N ARG A 209 29.46 -14.52 -6.10
CA ARG A 209 29.51 -13.24 -6.84
C ARG A 209 29.73 -13.50 -8.32
N PRO A 210 28.66 -13.66 -9.13
CA PRO A 210 28.76 -13.85 -10.57
C PRO A 210 29.02 -12.51 -11.29
N ASP A 211 29.97 -12.49 -12.21
CA ASP A 211 30.13 -11.38 -13.16
C ASP A 211 29.33 -11.65 -14.43
N TRP A 212 28.35 -10.81 -14.68
CA TRP A 212 27.36 -11.00 -15.75
C TRP A 212 27.93 -10.82 -17.17
N ARG A 213 29.11 -10.23 -17.31
CA ARG A 213 29.77 -10.02 -18.60
C ARG A 213 30.76 -11.14 -18.96
N SER A 214 31.57 -11.54 -18.00
CA SER A 214 32.65 -12.51 -18.21
C SER A 214 32.25 -13.95 -17.94
N GLY A 215 31.22 -14.19 -17.15
CA GLY A 215 30.87 -15.52 -16.63
C GLY A 215 31.77 -15.99 -15.49
N GLU A 216 32.68 -15.15 -14.99
CA GLU A 216 33.44 -15.43 -13.76
C GLU A 216 32.51 -15.51 -12.56
N VAL A 217 32.73 -16.49 -11.71
CA VAL A 217 32.01 -16.70 -10.45
C VAL A 217 33.04 -16.68 -9.33
N ARG A 218 33.05 -15.64 -8.52
CA ARG A 218 33.85 -15.56 -7.30
C ARG A 218 33.06 -16.19 -6.16
N VAL A 219 33.68 -17.10 -5.44
CA VAL A 219 33.08 -17.82 -4.33
C VAL A 219 33.89 -17.55 -3.07
N GLN A 220 33.18 -17.19 -2.01
CA GLN A 220 33.73 -17.05 -0.66
C GLN A 220 33.01 -18.03 0.25
N VAL A 221 33.77 -18.90 0.92
CA VAL A 221 33.24 -19.90 1.84
C VAL A 221 33.71 -19.57 3.25
N THR A 222 32.76 -19.31 4.15
CA THR A 222 33.02 -19.15 5.58
C THR A 222 32.93 -20.49 6.25
N LEU A 223 33.95 -20.84 7.04
CA LEU A 223 34.12 -22.12 7.70
C LEU A 223 34.22 -21.94 9.20
N SER A 224 33.74 -22.92 9.95
CA SER A 224 34.07 -23.10 11.38
C SER A 224 34.79 -24.42 11.57
N ASN A 225 35.88 -24.40 12.36
CA ASN A 225 36.54 -25.57 12.87
C ASN A 225 36.46 -25.56 14.41
N ALA A 226 35.60 -26.41 14.97
CA ALA A 226 35.39 -26.53 16.41
C ALA A 226 36.45 -27.43 17.07
N GLY A 227 37.36 -28.00 16.31
CA GLY A 227 38.50 -28.78 16.84
C GLY A 227 39.60 -27.87 17.39
N PRO A 228 40.51 -28.42 18.21
CA PRO A 228 41.61 -27.67 18.85
C PRO A 228 42.80 -27.41 17.91
N ALA A 229 42.86 -28.06 16.74
CA ALA A 229 44.00 -27.99 15.82
C ALA A 229 43.51 -27.68 14.41
N ALA A 230 44.41 -27.15 13.60
CA ALA A 230 44.17 -26.96 12.17
C ALA A 230 44.05 -28.31 11.44
N VAL A 231 43.16 -28.38 10.47
CA VAL A 231 42.93 -29.59 9.65
C VAL A 231 43.08 -29.28 8.16
N SER A 232 43.64 -30.24 7.40
CA SER A 232 43.72 -30.10 5.93
C SER A 232 42.34 -30.29 5.33
N GLY A 233 41.79 -29.24 4.67
CA GLY A 233 40.50 -29.25 3.98
C GLY A 233 40.67 -29.57 2.51
N GLN A 234 39.88 -30.50 2.00
CA GLN A 234 39.71 -30.77 0.56
C GLN A 234 38.37 -30.22 0.12
N PHE A 235 38.39 -29.24 -0.76
CA PHE A 235 37.20 -28.57 -1.27
C PHE A 235 36.89 -29.03 -2.68
N GLN A 236 35.61 -29.24 -2.94
CA GLN A 236 35.06 -29.47 -4.27
C GLN A 236 33.97 -28.45 -4.53
N PHE A 237 34.06 -27.76 -5.65
CA PHE A 237 33.08 -26.79 -6.14
C PHE A 237 32.50 -27.29 -7.45
N VAL A 238 31.19 -27.39 -7.54
CA VAL A 238 30.49 -27.84 -8.74
C VAL A 238 29.35 -26.89 -9.05
N ILE A 239 29.37 -26.31 -10.26
CA ILE A 239 28.25 -25.47 -10.75
C ILE A 239 27.44 -26.27 -11.77
N THR A 240 26.14 -26.33 -11.59
CA THR A 240 25.17 -26.88 -12.54
C THR A 240 24.13 -25.84 -12.92
N GLU A 241 23.47 -25.96 -14.08
CA GLU A 241 22.22 -25.23 -14.29
C GLU A 241 21.15 -25.75 -13.31
N ASP A 242 20.44 -24.84 -12.64
CA ASP A 242 19.36 -25.20 -11.72
C ASP A 242 18.08 -25.40 -12.51
N SER A 243 17.89 -26.63 -12.99
CA SER A 243 16.75 -27.05 -13.80
C SER A 243 16.03 -28.25 -13.14
N VAL A 244 14.81 -28.54 -13.57
CA VAL A 244 13.98 -29.67 -13.08
C VAL A 244 14.70 -31.04 -13.25
N ARG A 245 15.66 -31.14 -14.19
CA ARG A 245 16.53 -32.29 -14.32
C ARG A 245 17.93 -31.90 -13.92
N ALA A 246 18.57 -32.69 -13.05
CA ALA A 246 19.98 -32.52 -12.72
C ALA A 246 20.81 -32.44 -14.01
N GLY A 247 21.35 -31.25 -14.27
CA GLY A 247 22.18 -31.01 -15.45
C GLY A 247 23.62 -31.50 -15.28
N GLU A 248 24.33 -31.67 -16.39
CA GLU A 248 25.76 -31.87 -16.34
C GLU A 248 26.43 -30.62 -15.74
N PRO A 249 27.51 -30.79 -14.94
CA PRO A 249 28.24 -29.67 -14.42
C PRO A 249 28.81 -28.76 -15.51
N VAL A 250 28.52 -27.47 -15.42
CA VAL A 250 29.02 -26.43 -16.34
C VAL A 250 30.37 -25.87 -15.90
N ALA A 251 30.73 -26.03 -14.61
CA ALA A 251 32.07 -25.72 -14.10
C ALA A 251 32.38 -26.57 -12.87
N ARG A 252 33.67 -26.94 -12.71
CA ARG A 252 34.19 -27.70 -11.55
C ARG A 252 35.52 -27.13 -11.11
N MET A 253 35.77 -27.19 -9.81
CA MET A 253 37.09 -26.85 -9.22
C MET A 253 37.34 -27.68 -7.98
N GLN A 254 38.62 -27.99 -7.72
CA GLN A 254 39.07 -28.59 -6.48
C GLN A 254 40.18 -27.71 -5.87
N LEU A 255 40.25 -27.61 -4.58
CA LEU A 255 41.19 -26.81 -3.83
C LEU A 255 41.53 -27.53 -2.53
N SER A 256 42.79 -27.48 -2.13
CA SER A 256 43.27 -27.93 -0.83
C SER A 256 43.72 -26.72 -0.02
N GLN A 257 43.20 -26.56 1.19
CA GLN A 257 43.60 -25.46 2.07
C GLN A 257 43.46 -25.88 3.53
N GLU A 258 44.36 -25.38 4.37
CA GLU A 258 44.32 -25.60 5.83
C GLU A 258 43.14 -24.83 6.45
N ILE A 259 42.37 -25.46 7.35
CA ILE A 259 41.25 -24.87 8.10
C ILE A 259 41.71 -24.72 9.56
N PRO A 260 42.09 -23.52 10.01
CA PRO A 260 42.51 -23.27 11.39
C PRO A 260 41.33 -23.45 12.38
N PRO A 261 41.60 -23.61 13.70
CA PRO A 261 40.56 -23.55 14.72
C PRO A 261 39.80 -22.22 14.68
N GLY A 262 38.50 -22.26 14.98
CA GLY A 262 37.61 -21.10 14.92
C GLY A 262 37.08 -20.82 13.52
N SER A 263 36.78 -19.54 13.23
CA SER A 263 36.25 -19.11 11.95
C SER A 263 37.37 -18.76 10.95
N SER A 264 37.21 -19.15 9.67
CA SER A 264 38.13 -18.85 8.58
C SER A 264 37.38 -18.73 7.27
N THR A 265 38.08 -18.19 6.25
CA THR A 265 37.48 -17.98 4.92
C THR A 265 38.35 -18.59 3.83
N VAL A 266 37.72 -19.25 2.86
CA VAL A 266 38.34 -19.77 1.65
C VAL A 266 37.70 -19.08 0.44
N GLU A 267 38.53 -18.61 -0.49
CA GLU A 267 38.08 -17.97 -1.72
C GLU A 267 38.56 -18.75 -2.96
N CYS A 268 37.68 -18.80 -3.96
CA CYS A 268 38.05 -19.36 -5.26
C CYS A 268 37.29 -18.66 -6.41
N ARG A 269 37.70 -18.98 -7.63
CA ARG A 269 37.08 -18.47 -8.86
C ARG A 269 36.87 -19.57 -9.84
N LEU A 270 35.63 -19.61 -10.39
CA LEU A 270 35.26 -20.50 -11.48
C LEU A 270 34.83 -19.65 -12.68
N THR A 271 34.75 -20.26 -13.85
CA THR A 271 34.18 -19.61 -15.04
C THR A 271 33.13 -20.53 -15.63
N VAL A 272 31.95 -19.98 -15.90
CA VAL A 272 30.85 -20.65 -16.60
C VAL A 272 30.88 -20.19 -18.06
N PRO A 273 31.41 -21.00 -18.98
CA PRO A 273 31.41 -20.66 -20.39
C PRO A 273 29.99 -20.55 -20.93
N GLN A 274 29.73 -19.53 -21.78
CA GLN A 274 28.44 -19.34 -22.42
C GLN A 274 27.28 -19.23 -21.40
N HIS A 275 27.54 -18.59 -20.23
CA HIS A 275 26.54 -18.36 -19.20
C HIS A 275 25.34 -17.60 -19.75
N ARG A 276 24.17 -17.91 -19.20
CA ARG A 276 22.90 -17.25 -19.50
C ARG A 276 22.56 -16.27 -18.37
N LEU A 277 22.04 -15.10 -18.75
CA LEU A 277 21.63 -14.08 -17.77
C LEU A 277 20.30 -14.43 -17.15
N TRP A 278 20.14 -14.11 -15.87
CA TRP A 278 18.85 -14.05 -15.23
C TRP A 278 18.09 -12.84 -15.78
N ARG A 279 16.88 -13.07 -16.31
CA ARG A 279 16.00 -12.08 -16.92
C ARG A 279 14.58 -12.28 -16.41
N LEU A 280 13.73 -11.25 -16.54
CA LEU A 280 12.34 -11.31 -16.08
C LEU A 280 11.50 -12.34 -16.84
N GLU A 281 11.75 -12.48 -18.14
CA GLU A 281 11.02 -13.38 -19.03
C GLU A 281 11.67 -14.78 -19.11
N GLU A 282 12.95 -14.87 -18.76
CA GLU A 282 13.73 -16.10 -18.80
C GLU A 282 14.71 -16.12 -17.62
N PRO A 283 14.24 -16.44 -16.42
CA PRO A 283 15.05 -16.42 -15.20
C PRO A 283 15.98 -17.65 -15.14
N CYS A 284 17.17 -17.53 -15.76
CA CYS A 284 18.14 -18.60 -15.76
C CYS A 284 18.89 -18.65 -14.42
N LEU A 285 18.83 -19.78 -13.75
CA LEU A 285 19.41 -20.03 -12.44
C LEU A 285 20.51 -21.09 -12.52
N TYR A 286 21.48 -20.96 -11.62
CA TYR A 286 22.56 -21.91 -11.41
C TYR A 286 22.61 -22.30 -9.95
N ARG A 287 23.18 -23.49 -9.68
CA ARG A 287 23.43 -24.02 -8.34
C ARG A 287 24.92 -24.30 -8.17
N LEU A 288 25.52 -23.70 -7.15
CA LEU A 288 26.87 -24.04 -6.69
C LEU A 288 26.75 -25.02 -5.53
N THR A 289 27.29 -26.22 -5.68
CA THR A 289 27.49 -27.18 -4.60
C THR A 289 28.94 -27.09 -4.14
N THR A 290 29.13 -26.79 -2.87
CA THR A 290 30.44 -26.73 -2.20
C THR A 290 30.50 -27.85 -1.19
N ARG A 291 31.52 -28.72 -1.31
CA ARG A 291 31.77 -29.81 -0.38
C ARG A 291 33.16 -29.67 0.23
N VAL A 292 33.25 -29.83 1.55
CA VAL A 292 34.53 -29.87 2.27
C VAL A 292 34.68 -31.20 2.98
N SER A 293 35.86 -31.84 2.85
CA SER A 293 36.28 -33.00 3.62
C SER A 293 37.53 -32.61 4.41
N ALA A 294 37.60 -32.92 5.69
CA ALA A 294 38.66 -32.47 6.58
C ALA A 294 39.44 -33.63 7.17
N GLY A 295 40.78 -33.48 7.31
CA GLY A 295 41.64 -34.40 8.08
C GLY A 295 41.79 -35.82 7.56
N GLY A 296 41.49 -36.09 6.26
CA GLY A 296 41.54 -37.47 5.72
C GLY A 296 40.40 -38.37 6.21
N SER A 297 39.41 -37.82 6.95
CA SER A 297 38.19 -38.49 7.37
C SER A 297 37.26 -38.69 6.19
N ALA A 298 36.41 -39.73 6.30
CA ALA A 298 35.28 -39.94 5.38
C ALA A 298 34.18 -38.88 5.60
N ASP A 299 34.30 -38.11 6.68
CA ASP A 299 33.32 -37.06 7.05
C ASP A 299 33.44 -35.88 6.07
N SER A 300 32.31 -35.43 5.58
CA SER A 300 32.23 -34.25 4.71
C SER A 300 31.03 -33.41 5.06
N HIS A 301 31.14 -32.10 4.87
CA HIS A 301 30.03 -31.16 4.91
C HIS A 301 29.79 -30.56 3.54
N GLU A 302 28.53 -30.44 3.15
CA GLU A 302 28.12 -29.94 1.85
C GLU A 302 27.14 -28.77 2.04
N SER A 303 27.27 -27.76 1.20
CA SER A 303 26.34 -26.65 1.08
C SER A 303 26.05 -26.40 -0.39
N ALA A 304 24.79 -26.20 -0.74
CA ALA A 304 24.36 -25.84 -2.07
C ALA A 304 23.66 -24.47 -2.05
N VAL A 305 24.05 -23.60 -2.96
CA VAL A 305 23.55 -22.21 -3.07
C VAL A 305 23.11 -21.95 -4.50
N ARG A 306 21.90 -21.40 -4.64
CA ARG A 306 21.36 -20.93 -5.93
C ARG A 306 21.86 -19.53 -6.23
N PHE A 307 22.12 -19.22 -7.51
CA PHE A 307 22.51 -17.89 -7.96
C PHE A 307 22.12 -17.66 -9.42
N GLY A 308 22.25 -16.43 -9.90
CA GLY A 308 22.04 -16.08 -11.31
C GLY A 308 22.94 -14.92 -11.75
N PHE A 309 23.32 -14.89 -13.02
CA PHE A 309 24.12 -13.81 -13.59
C PHE A 309 23.22 -12.63 -13.95
N ARG A 310 23.37 -11.49 -13.26
CA ARG A 310 22.66 -10.24 -13.56
C ARG A 310 23.44 -9.01 -13.08
N ASP A 311 23.10 -7.85 -13.64
CA ASP A 311 23.48 -6.52 -13.16
C ASP A 311 22.21 -5.67 -13.04
N PHE A 312 22.08 -4.92 -11.93
CA PHE A 312 20.99 -3.96 -11.74
C PHE A 312 21.54 -2.67 -11.13
N ARG A 313 21.33 -1.55 -11.80
CA ARG A 313 21.87 -0.25 -11.39
C ARG A 313 21.04 0.92 -11.88
N VAL A 314 21.34 2.11 -11.39
CA VAL A 314 20.85 3.39 -11.94
C VAL A 314 21.93 4.04 -12.78
N GLU A 315 21.62 4.33 -14.04
CA GLU A 315 22.50 5.13 -14.92
C GLU A 315 21.68 6.27 -15.52
N ARG A 316 22.22 7.49 -15.45
CA ARG A 316 21.56 8.71 -15.94
C ARG A 316 20.14 8.91 -15.34
N GLY A 317 19.95 8.45 -14.10
CA GLY A 317 18.69 8.55 -13.36
C GLY A 317 17.63 7.49 -13.70
N TYR A 318 17.94 6.54 -14.62
CA TYR A 318 17.02 5.45 -14.99
C TYR A 318 17.57 4.09 -14.54
N PHE A 319 16.69 3.21 -14.13
CA PHE A 319 17.06 1.83 -13.79
C PHE A 319 17.44 1.03 -15.03
N ARG A 320 18.44 0.14 -14.87
CA ARG A 320 18.87 -0.80 -15.91
C ARG A 320 19.04 -2.20 -15.35
N LEU A 321 18.50 -3.16 -16.08
CA LEU A 321 18.73 -4.58 -15.84
C LEU A 321 19.58 -5.13 -16.99
N ASN A 322 20.76 -5.68 -16.69
CA ASN A 322 21.70 -6.21 -17.69
C ASN A 322 22.03 -5.19 -18.80
N GLY A 323 22.19 -3.91 -18.41
CA GLY A 323 22.49 -2.80 -19.29
C GLY A 323 21.29 -2.23 -20.08
N GLN A 324 20.13 -2.87 -20.08
CA GLN A 324 18.93 -2.37 -20.74
C GLN A 324 18.09 -1.52 -19.79
N ARG A 325 17.62 -0.36 -20.27
CA ARG A 325 16.71 0.50 -19.49
C ARG A 325 15.44 -0.27 -19.15
N ILE A 326 15.01 -0.15 -17.90
CA ILE A 326 13.78 -0.75 -17.41
C ILE A 326 12.97 0.28 -16.61
N PHE A 327 11.66 0.29 -16.81
CA PHE A 327 10.72 1.06 -16.01
C PHE A 327 10.22 0.18 -14.87
N LEU A 328 10.45 0.56 -13.60
CA LEU A 328 9.99 -0.25 -12.47
C LEU A 328 8.48 -0.18 -12.35
N LYS A 329 7.85 -1.36 -12.37
CA LYS A 329 6.42 -1.61 -12.20
C LYS A 329 6.24 -2.43 -10.94
N SER A 330 6.06 -1.73 -9.82
CA SER A 330 6.15 -2.31 -8.49
C SER A 330 4.89 -2.06 -7.65
N SER A 331 4.73 -2.84 -6.62
CA SER A 331 3.88 -2.53 -5.46
C SER A 331 4.54 -3.05 -4.19
N HIS A 332 4.19 -2.48 -3.05
CA HIS A 332 4.75 -2.94 -1.80
C HIS A 332 3.81 -3.87 -1.02
N THR A 333 4.42 -4.74 -0.25
CA THR A 333 3.75 -5.58 0.75
C THR A 333 4.51 -5.56 2.07
N GLY A 334 3.78 -5.59 3.18
CA GLY A 334 4.33 -5.86 4.52
C GLY A 334 4.10 -7.30 4.95
N ASN A 335 3.84 -8.23 4.02
CA ASN A 335 3.46 -9.62 4.31
C ASN A 335 2.22 -9.73 5.22
N HIS A 336 1.28 -8.77 5.10
CA HIS A 336 0.07 -8.76 5.91
C HIS A 336 -0.85 -9.94 5.56
N CYS A 337 -1.34 -10.62 6.59
CA CYS A 337 -2.31 -11.70 6.48
C CYS A 337 -3.35 -11.60 7.60
N PRO A 338 -4.54 -12.19 7.42
CA PRO A 338 -5.44 -12.46 8.54
C PRO A 338 -4.70 -13.20 9.66
N ILE A 339 -5.00 -12.91 10.92
CA ILE A 339 -4.25 -13.42 12.07
C ILE A 339 -4.07 -14.94 12.01
N GLY A 340 -5.12 -15.69 11.69
CA GLY A 340 -5.05 -17.15 11.55
C GLY A 340 -4.34 -17.66 10.28
N ALA A 341 -3.87 -16.76 9.40
CA ALA A 341 -3.16 -17.07 8.15
C ALA A 341 -1.75 -16.45 8.08
N ILE A 342 -1.27 -15.80 9.14
CA ILE A 342 0.10 -15.26 9.22
C ILE A 342 1.11 -16.38 9.02
N VAL A 343 0.91 -17.51 9.71
CA VAL A 343 1.63 -18.76 9.45
C VAL A 343 0.60 -19.80 9.04
N PRO A 344 0.40 -20.10 7.74
CA PRO A 344 -0.66 -20.99 7.30
C PRO A 344 -0.43 -22.42 7.80
N PRO A 345 -1.49 -23.14 8.22
CA PRO A 345 -1.40 -24.56 8.51
C PRO A 345 -0.95 -25.36 7.26
N ALA A 346 -0.33 -26.52 7.48
CA ALA A 346 0.09 -27.38 6.39
C ALA A 346 -1.07 -27.73 5.45
N GLY A 347 -0.89 -27.49 4.15
CA GLY A 347 -1.90 -27.70 3.12
C GLY A 347 -2.96 -26.59 3.00
N ALA A 348 -2.91 -25.54 3.82
CA ALA A 348 -3.74 -24.36 3.66
C ALA A 348 -3.24 -23.46 2.53
N LEU A 349 -4.09 -22.54 2.09
CA LEU A 349 -3.74 -21.56 1.07
C LEU A 349 -2.66 -20.60 1.58
N ASP A 350 -1.52 -20.57 0.91
CA ASP A 350 -0.45 -19.62 1.17
C ASP A 350 -0.77 -18.28 0.46
N LEU A 351 -1.22 -17.32 1.23
CA LEU A 351 -1.62 -16.01 0.72
C LEU A 351 -0.42 -15.18 0.22
N LEU A 352 0.74 -15.31 0.85
CA LEU A 352 1.94 -14.57 0.46
C LEU A 352 2.50 -15.08 -0.87
N ARG A 353 2.48 -16.40 -1.09
CA ARG A 353 2.82 -17.00 -2.38
C ARG A 353 1.86 -16.54 -3.49
N LYS A 354 0.57 -16.44 -3.16
CA LYS A 354 -0.47 -15.94 -4.06
C LYS A 354 -0.22 -14.51 -4.49
N ASP A 355 0.24 -13.63 -3.58
CA ASP A 355 0.60 -12.25 -3.90
C ASP A 355 1.64 -12.17 -5.03
N LEU A 356 2.73 -12.92 -4.94
CA LEU A 356 3.81 -12.90 -5.93
C LEU A 356 3.35 -13.43 -7.30
N LEU A 357 2.55 -14.50 -7.30
CA LEU A 357 1.98 -15.06 -8.54
C LEU A 357 1.00 -14.08 -9.20
N TYR A 358 0.19 -13.38 -8.40
CA TYR A 358 -0.70 -12.33 -8.89
C TYR A 358 0.08 -11.15 -9.46
N MET A 359 1.11 -10.68 -8.77
CA MET A 359 1.97 -9.62 -9.29
C MET A 359 2.53 -9.98 -10.66
N LYS A 360 3.15 -11.14 -10.78
CA LYS A 360 3.71 -11.60 -12.06
C LYS A 360 2.65 -11.67 -13.15
N SER A 361 1.47 -12.22 -12.85
CA SER A 361 0.35 -12.35 -13.78
C SER A 361 -0.24 -11.01 -14.22
N CYS A 362 -0.20 -10.00 -13.32
CA CYS A 362 -0.69 -8.64 -13.59
C CYS A 362 0.35 -7.72 -14.24
N GLY A 363 1.54 -8.23 -14.59
CA GLY A 363 2.56 -7.45 -15.32
C GLY A 363 3.50 -6.62 -14.45
N PHE A 364 3.55 -6.84 -13.15
CA PHE A 364 4.58 -6.29 -12.30
C PHE A 364 5.94 -6.92 -12.61
N ASN A 365 7.00 -6.14 -12.46
CA ASN A 365 8.37 -6.63 -12.60
C ASN A 365 9.17 -6.55 -11.31
N THR A 366 8.62 -5.92 -10.26
CA THR A 366 9.28 -5.74 -8.97
C THR A 366 8.26 -5.83 -7.84
N VAL A 367 8.63 -6.49 -6.74
CA VAL A 367 7.93 -6.42 -5.44
C VAL A 367 8.82 -5.68 -4.44
N ARG A 368 8.22 -4.80 -3.62
CA ARG A 368 8.90 -4.17 -2.50
C ARG A 368 8.37 -4.73 -1.19
N PHE A 369 9.27 -5.17 -0.31
CA PHE A 369 8.95 -5.51 1.08
C PHE A 369 9.20 -4.27 1.93
N ILE A 370 8.11 -3.53 2.20
CA ILE A 370 8.22 -2.24 2.92
C ILE A 370 8.59 -2.44 4.38
N ALA A 371 9.61 -1.70 4.84
CA ALA A 371 10.13 -1.77 6.21
C ALA A 371 10.28 -3.22 6.69
N GLY A 372 10.79 -4.11 5.82
CA GLY A 372 10.84 -5.52 6.11
C GLY A 372 11.52 -6.35 5.04
N ILE A 373 11.73 -7.61 5.37
CA ILE A 373 12.41 -8.60 4.53
C ILE A 373 11.44 -9.68 4.07
N ALA A 374 11.70 -10.27 2.92
CA ALA A 374 10.93 -11.40 2.41
C ALA A 374 11.16 -12.67 3.26
N HIS A 375 10.20 -13.59 3.28
CA HIS A 375 10.49 -14.96 3.71
C HIS A 375 11.40 -15.64 2.67
N PRO A 376 12.30 -16.55 3.08
CA PRO A 376 13.23 -17.22 2.15
C PRO A 376 12.52 -17.86 0.93
N TYR A 377 11.41 -18.55 1.13
CA TYR A 377 10.64 -19.16 0.03
C TYR A 377 10.02 -18.14 -0.95
N GLN A 378 9.76 -16.89 -0.50
CA GLN A 378 9.30 -15.83 -1.39
C GLN A 378 10.42 -15.40 -2.33
N LEU A 379 11.65 -15.32 -1.84
CA LEU A 379 12.83 -15.01 -2.67
C LEU A 379 13.10 -16.12 -3.67
N GLU A 380 13.03 -17.38 -3.24
CA GLU A 380 13.15 -18.53 -4.13
C GLU A 380 12.13 -18.50 -5.27
N LEU A 381 10.87 -18.19 -4.93
CA LEU A 381 9.82 -18.03 -5.93
C LEU A 381 10.09 -16.84 -6.87
N CYS A 382 10.55 -15.70 -6.34
CA CYS A 382 10.90 -14.53 -7.16
C CYS A 382 12.05 -14.84 -8.12
N ASP A 383 13.07 -15.59 -7.64
CA ASP A 383 14.16 -16.09 -8.50
C ASP A 383 13.63 -16.92 -9.68
N GLU A 384 12.69 -17.83 -9.40
CA GLU A 384 12.13 -18.77 -10.38
C GLU A 384 11.19 -18.12 -11.39
N ILE A 385 10.36 -17.18 -10.94
CA ILE A 385 9.37 -16.54 -11.84
C ILE A 385 9.89 -15.28 -12.53
N GLY A 386 11.10 -14.83 -12.18
CA GLY A 386 11.67 -13.60 -12.73
C GLY A 386 10.95 -12.33 -12.22
N LEU A 387 10.81 -12.19 -10.91
CA LEU A 387 10.29 -11.01 -10.26
C LEU A 387 11.40 -10.37 -9.43
N MET A 388 11.76 -9.11 -9.71
CA MET A 388 12.76 -8.39 -8.93
C MET A 388 12.25 -8.11 -7.51
N VAL A 389 13.16 -8.04 -6.56
CA VAL A 389 12.88 -7.77 -5.16
C VAL A 389 13.62 -6.52 -4.70
N TYR A 390 12.89 -5.63 -4.08
CA TYR A 390 13.37 -4.55 -3.26
C TYR A 390 12.95 -4.83 -1.82
N GLU A 391 13.89 -5.15 -0.95
CA GLU A 391 13.63 -5.35 0.47
C GLU A 391 14.35 -4.31 1.33
N GLU A 392 13.81 -4.05 2.50
CA GLU A 392 14.27 -2.99 3.39
C GLU A 392 14.61 -3.55 4.75
N ASN A 393 15.59 -2.94 5.41
CA ASN A 393 15.81 -3.17 6.83
C ASN A 393 14.55 -2.76 7.63
N LEU A 394 14.33 -3.40 8.78
CA LEU A 394 13.13 -3.25 9.62
C LEU A 394 13.07 -1.88 10.31
N ALA A 395 13.15 -0.78 9.55
CA ALA A 395 13.21 0.58 10.07
C ALA A 395 12.30 1.55 9.30
N SER A 396 11.35 2.17 9.99
CA SER A 396 10.43 3.16 9.42
C SER A 396 9.92 4.17 10.47
N TRP A 397 8.97 5.03 10.09
CA TRP A 397 8.45 6.16 10.90
C TRP A 397 7.98 5.82 12.32
N LEU A 398 7.63 4.56 12.64
CA LEU A 398 7.22 4.15 13.99
C LEU A 398 8.41 3.83 14.90
N LEU A 399 9.64 3.80 14.37
CA LEU A 399 10.82 3.46 15.12
C LEU A 399 11.36 4.67 15.88
N ALA A 400 11.47 4.56 17.20
CA ALA A 400 12.03 5.60 18.04
C ALA A 400 13.54 5.45 18.23
N ASP A 401 14.24 6.57 18.34
CA ASP A 401 15.65 6.56 18.75
C ASP A 401 15.81 5.97 20.17
N SER A 402 16.77 5.07 20.33
CA SER A 402 17.14 4.51 21.63
C SER A 402 18.64 4.24 21.71
N PRO A 403 19.22 4.06 22.89
CA PRO A 403 20.65 3.76 23.03
C PRO A 403 21.12 2.47 22.32
N LYS A 404 20.21 1.52 22.10
CA LYS A 404 20.50 0.25 21.41
C LYS A 404 20.10 0.23 19.93
N MET A 405 19.49 1.29 19.41
CA MET A 405 18.92 1.26 18.07
C MET A 405 19.97 1.01 16.98
N ALA A 406 21.15 1.65 17.09
CA ALA A 406 22.25 1.45 16.16
C ALA A 406 22.72 -0.02 16.14
N GLU A 407 22.88 -0.63 17.30
CA GLU A 407 23.27 -2.04 17.44
C GLU A 407 22.24 -2.99 16.84
N ARG A 408 20.95 -2.77 17.14
CA ARG A 408 19.82 -3.54 16.61
C ARG A 408 19.70 -3.39 15.09
N PHE A 409 19.79 -2.15 14.61
CA PHE A 409 19.75 -1.85 13.17
C PHE A 409 20.87 -2.56 12.39
N ASP A 410 22.12 -2.49 12.91
CA ASP A 410 23.28 -3.13 12.25
C ASP A 410 23.21 -4.66 12.32
N ALA A 411 22.63 -5.23 13.38
CA ALA A 411 22.41 -6.67 13.49
C ALA A 411 21.41 -7.15 12.43
N ASP A 412 20.23 -6.53 12.34
CA ASP A 412 19.22 -6.87 11.35
C ASP A 412 19.72 -6.66 9.91
N LEU A 413 20.41 -5.54 9.65
CA LEU A 413 21.01 -5.26 8.34
C LEU A 413 22.01 -6.36 7.94
N ARG A 414 22.87 -6.76 8.86
CA ARG A 414 23.87 -7.82 8.63
C ARG A 414 23.17 -9.16 8.32
N GLU A 415 22.20 -9.54 9.13
CA GLU A 415 21.50 -10.82 9.00
C GLU A 415 20.69 -10.88 7.72
N MET A 416 19.96 -9.80 7.36
CA MET A 416 19.26 -9.66 6.10
C MET A 416 20.21 -9.87 4.91
N VAL A 417 21.30 -9.12 4.86
CA VAL A 417 22.24 -9.18 3.72
C VAL A 417 22.91 -10.57 3.63
N LEU A 418 23.36 -11.16 4.73
CA LEU A 418 24.00 -12.48 4.73
C LEU A 418 23.02 -13.57 4.28
N ARG A 419 21.76 -13.50 4.68
CA ARG A 419 20.71 -14.43 4.30
C ARG A 419 20.41 -14.37 2.80
N ASP A 420 20.28 -13.13 2.23
CA ASP A 420 19.61 -12.91 0.96
C ASP A 420 20.53 -12.54 -0.21
N ARG A 421 21.82 -12.27 0.06
CA ARG A 421 22.81 -11.81 -0.96
C ARG A 421 23.08 -12.76 -2.12
N ASN A 422 22.65 -14.02 -2.06
CA ASN A 422 22.80 -14.97 -3.16
C ASN A 422 21.62 -14.99 -4.14
N HIS A 423 20.45 -14.43 -3.77
CA HIS A 423 19.26 -14.40 -4.60
C HIS A 423 19.41 -13.41 -5.76
N PRO A 424 19.36 -13.83 -7.03
CA PRO A 424 19.47 -12.90 -8.17
C PRO A 424 18.26 -11.96 -8.26
N SER A 425 17.08 -12.35 -7.76
CA SER A 425 15.89 -11.49 -7.72
C SER A 425 16.07 -10.29 -6.81
N VAL A 426 16.82 -10.38 -5.70
CA VAL A 426 17.11 -9.25 -4.82
C VAL A 426 18.02 -8.27 -5.53
N VAL A 427 17.49 -7.14 -5.95
CA VAL A 427 18.21 -6.10 -6.73
C VAL A 427 18.44 -4.82 -5.96
N ILE A 428 17.60 -4.50 -4.95
CA ILE A 428 17.71 -3.31 -4.10
C ILE A 428 17.68 -3.73 -2.63
N PHE A 429 18.66 -3.25 -1.85
CA PHE A 429 18.60 -3.19 -0.41
C PHE A 429 18.27 -1.76 0.03
N GLY A 430 17.15 -1.55 0.73
CA GLY A 430 16.78 -0.30 1.38
C GLY A 430 17.22 -0.25 2.84
N LEU A 431 17.57 0.94 3.33
CA LEU A 431 17.99 1.07 4.72
C LEU A 431 16.86 1.51 5.64
N VAL A 432 16.07 2.52 5.25
CA VAL A 432 14.96 3.03 6.07
C VAL A 432 13.80 3.51 5.19
N ASN A 433 12.59 3.56 5.76
CA ASN A 433 11.41 4.10 5.11
C ASN A 433 10.82 5.28 5.91
N GLU A 434 10.59 6.43 5.25
CA GLU A 434 9.83 7.59 5.76
C GLU A 434 10.26 8.09 7.14
N MET A 435 11.54 8.09 7.43
CA MET A 435 12.04 8.61 8.69
C MET A 435 12.45 10.09 8.58
N GLY A 436 12.06 10.89 9.56
CA GLY A 436 12.54 12.26 9.70
C GLY A 436 14.05 12.29 10.00
N ASN A 437 14.70 13.43 9.71
CA ASN A 437 16.12 13.60 10.06
C ASN A 437 16.34 13.45 11.58
N GLY A 438 17.20 12.51 11.96
CA GLY A 438 17.51 12.19 13.34
C GLY A 438 18.70 11.25 13.46
N PRO A 439 19.11 10.85 14.67
CA PRO A 439 20.24 9.96 14.91
C PRO A 439 20.14 8.64 14.13
N MET A 440 18.94 8.06 14.04
CA MET A 440 18.71 6.80 13.33
C MET A 440 19.00 6.92 11.82
N VAL A 441 18.49 7.97 11.17
CA VAL A 441 18.76 8.19 9.74
C VAL A 441 20.24 8.46 9.49
N GLN A 442 20.87 9.23 10.36
CA GLN A 442 22.31 9.50 10.27
C GLN A 442 23.14 8.23 10.43
N HIS A 443 22.73 7.32 11.33
CA HIS A 443 23.35 6.00 11.49
C HIS A 443 23.14 5.16 10.23
N ALA A 444 21.92 5.08 9.70
CA ALA A 444 21.62 4.34 8.48
C ALA A 444 22.46 4.83 7.28
N VAL A 445 22.64 6.15 7.13
CA VAL A 445 23.54 6.73 6.11
C VAL A 445 24.97 6.24 6.27
N ALA A 446 25.46 6.14 7.52
CA ALA A 446 26.81 5.65 7.83
C ALA A 446 26.95 4.13 7.63
N SER A 447 25.88 3.36 7.75
CA SER A 447 25.88 1.89 7.64
C SER A 447 26.12 1.38 6.21
N LEU A 448 26.23 2.26 5.20
CA LEU A 448 26.62 1.88 3.84
C LEU A 448 27.94 1.09 3.81
N GLY A 449 28.93 1.48 4.63
CA GLY A 449 30.21 0.77 4.74
C GLY A 449 30.05 -0.66 5.24
N LEU A 450 29.20 -0.89 6.24
CA LEU A 450 28.85 -2.21 6.75
C LEU A 450 28.21 -3.04 5.62
N LEU A 451 27.15 -2.53 4.97
CA LEU A 451 26.48 -3.24 3.89
C LEU A 451 27.45 -3.62 2.77
N ARG A 452 28.31 -2.70 2.33
CA ARG A 452 29.29 -2.95 1.26
C ARG A 452 30.37 -3.96 1.63
N SER A 453 30.68 -4.10 2.91
CA SER A 453 31.56 -5.18 3.40
C SER A 453 30.93 -6.57 3.28
N LEU A 454 29.59 -6.65 3.25
CA LEU A 454 28.81 -7.89 3.16
C LEU A 454 28.40 -8.21 1.71
N ASP A 455 28.01 -7.18 0.95
CA ASP A 455 27.59 -7.28 -0.45
C ASP A 455 27.93 -6.00 -1.24
N ASP A 456 28.72 -6.15 -2.29
CA ASP A 456 29.09 -5.07 -3.23
C ASP A 456 28.33 -5.13 -4.57
N SER A 457 27.35 -6.05 -4.72
CA SER A 457 26.74 -6.39 -6.00
C SER A 457 25.29 -5.91 -6.18
N ARG A 458 24.69 -5.25 -5.17
CA ARG A 458 23.32 -4.72 -5.23
C ARG A 458 23.29 -3.20 -5.20
N LEU A 459 22.23 -2.64 -5.79
CA LEU A 459 21.88 -1.25 -5.57
C LEU A 459 21.46 -1.08 -4.11
N VAL A 460 21.96 -0.04 -3.44
CA VAL A 460 21.51 0.34 -2.10
C VAL A 460 20.70 1.62 -2.21
N LEU A 461 19.51 1.65 -1.63
CA LEU A 461 18.66 2.82 -1.51
C LEU A 461 18.73 3.32 -0.06
N GLN A 462 19.12 4.60 0.12
CA GLN A 462 19.35 5.18 1.44
C GLN A 462 18.06 5.26 2.27
N GLN A 463 17.06 5.93 1.73
CA GLN A 463 15.75 6.10 2.37
C GLN A 463 14.66 6.19 1.32
N SER A 464 13.61 5.42 1.49
CA SER A 464 12.40 5.57 0.71
C SER A 464 11.60 6.78 1.19
N GLY A 465 11.24 7.67 0.26
CA GLY A 465 10.44 8.87 0.49
C GLY A 465 11.21 10.13 0.91
N ARG A 466 12.46 10.02 1.29
CA ARG A 466 13.38 11.14 1.66
C ARG A 466 12.75 12.15 2.63
N TRP A 467 12.04 11.67 3.66
CA TRP A 467 11.48 12.52 4.72
C TRP A 467 12.55 13.16 5.62
N ASP A 468 13.79 12.70 5.49
CA ASP A 468 14.95 13.32 6.13
C ASP A 468 15.23 14.75 5.64
N GLY A 469 14.83 15.08 4.41
CA GLY A 469 15.06 16.38 3.80
C GLY A 469 16.54 16.71 3.53
N GLN A 470 17.45 15.71 3.61
CA GLN A 470 18.89 15.88 3.47
C GLN A 470 19.36 15.65 2.03
N TYR A 471 18.86 16.46 1.09
CA TYR A 471 19.17 16.31 -0.34
C TYR A 471 20.61 16.65 -0.74
N ASN A 472 21.46 17.07 0.22
CA ASN A 472 22.91 17.14 0.07
C ASN A 472 23.60 15.79 0.27
N ILE A 473 22.85 14.72 0.49
CA ILE A 473 23.31 13.33 0.47
C ILE A 473 22.53 12.62 -0.63
N GLY A 474 23.22 11.86 -1.49
CA GLY A 474 22.57 11.12 -2.60
C GLY A 474 21.64 10.02 -2.13
N SER A 475 20.66 9.64 -2.95
CA SER A 475 19.63 8.64 -2.62
C SER A 475 20.09 7.21 -2.76
N VAL A 476 21.03 6.90 -3.65
CA VAL A 476 21.43 5.53 -3.98
C VAL A 476 22.93 5.33 -3.96
N CYS A 477 23.35 4.07 -3.84
CA CYS A 477 24.72 3.64 -4.13
C CYS A 477 24.66 2.46 -5.10
N ASN A 478 25.25 2.62 -6.28
CA ASN A 478 25.30 1.59 -7.32
C ASN A 478 26.18 0.40 -6.94
N PRO A 479 25.99 -0.79 -7.57
CA PRO A 479 26.90 -1.92 -7.41
C PRO A 479 28.37 -1.53 -7.62
N GLY A 480 29.24 -1.96 -6.70
CA GLY A 480 30.67 -1.61 -6.67
C GLY A 480 30.98 -0.20 -6.17
N GLY A 481 29.96 0.64 -5.90
CA GLY A 481 30.12 1.97 -5.33
C GLY A 481 30.36 1.94 -3.82
N ALA A 482 30.96 3.01 -3.29
CA ALA A 482 31.22 3.18 -1.86
C ALA A 482 30.69 4.53 -1.33
N GLN A 483 29.92 5.24 -2.13
CA GLN A 483 29.41 6.58 -1.82
C GLN A 483 27.97 6.72 -2.30
N TRP A 484 27.22 7.61 -1.67
CA TRP A 484 25.89 7.99 -2.08
C TRP A 484 25.91 8.86 -3.33
N GLU A 485 25.14 8.50 -4.36
CA GLU A 485 25.08 9.14 -5.66
C GLU A 485 23.84 10.01 -5.79
N TYR A 486 23.99 11.18 -6.40
CA TYR A 486 22.91 12.15 -6.65
C TYR A 486 22.25 11.89 -8.00
N VAL A 487 21.37 10.93 -8.04
CA VAL A 487 20.77 10.44 -9.30
C VAL A 487 19.39 10.98 -9.63
N TRP A 488 18.64 11.44 -8.62
CA TRP A 488 17.26 11.87 -8.78
C TRP A 488 16.99 13.28 -8.26
N GLY A 489 15.96 13.93 -8.83
CA GLY A 489 15.43 15.19 -8.33
C GLY A 489 16.45 16.32 -8.23
N VAL A 490 16.32 17.13 -7.18
CA VAL A 490 17.18 18.29 -6.91
C VAL A 490 18.42 17.94 -6.10
N GLU A 491 18.69 16.67 -5.86
CA GLU A 491 19.84 16.23 -5.07
C GLU A 491 21.17 16.78 -5.59
N GLY A 492 22.04 17.19 -4.69
CA GLY A 492 23.38 17.67 -5.01
C GLY A 492 24.16 18.13 -3.77
N PRO A 493 25.50 18.11 -3.82
CA PRO A 493 26.34 18.43 -2.66
C PRO A 493 26.15 19.88 -2.17
N ASP A 494 25.74 20.78 -3.06
CA ASP A 494 25.48 22.19 -2.74
C ASP A 494 24.01 22.50 -2.41
N TYR A 495 23.15 21.48 -2.31
CA TYR A 495 21.76 21.70 -1.98
C TYR A 495 21.61 22.30 -0.59
N LYS A 496 21.05 23.53 -0.53
CA LYS A 496 20.78 24.29 0.72
C LYS A 496 19.28 24.63 0.89
N GLY A 497 18.45 24.11 -0.03
CA GLY A 497 17.02 24.38 0.00
C GLY A 497 16.31 23.62 1.12
N SER A 498 15.21 24.19 1.59
CA SER A 498 14.21 23.40 2.31
C SER A 498 13.23 22.87 1.26
N ALA A 499 12.94 21.63 1.31
CA ALA A 499 11.95 20.99 0.48
C ALA A 499 10.52 21.47 0.86
N LYS A 500 10.26 22.77 0.89
CA LYS A 500 8.95 23.33 1.25
C LYS A 500 8.09 23.55 0.01
N GLY A 501 6.85 23.05 0.08
CA GLY A 501 5.76 23.55 -0.74
C GLY A 501 5.53 22.85 -2.06
N GLY A 502 5.36 21.53 -2.04
CA GLY A 502 4.58 20.89 -3.09
C GLY A 502 3.08 21.17 -2.91
N PRO A 503 2.26 20.97 -3.95
CA PRO A 503 0.81 21.18 -3.89
C PRO A 503 0.09 20.30 -2.85
N TRP A 504 0.81 19.40 -2.18
CA TRP A 504 0.34 18.43 -1.18
C TRP A 504 0.75 18.76 0.26
N GLY A 505 1.03 20.02 0.56
CA GLY A 505 1.23 20.46 1.96
C GLY A 505 2.54 20.03 2.61
N GLY A 506 3.57 19.67 1.84
CA GLY A 506 4.90 19.39 2.39
C GLY A 506 5.65 18.23 1.76
N TYR A 507 5.03 17.43 0.93
CA TYR A 507 5.71 16.40 0.15
C TYR A 507 6.48 17.01 -1.03
N PHE A 508 7.70 16.52 -1.25
CA PHE A 508 8.69 17.18 -2.11
C PHE A 508 8.54 16.71 -3.53
N VAL A 509 8.04 17.61 -4.32
CA VAL A 509 7.90 17.41 -5.75
C VAL A 509 9.27 17.52 -6.41
N GLY A 510 9.87 16.38 -6.75
CA GLY A 510 11.10 16.31 -7.51
C GLY A 510 12.41 16.38 -6.72
N ALA A 511 12.41 15.99 -5.47
CA ALA A 511 13.56 16.04 -4.59
C ALA A 511 14.33 14.71 -4.42
N GLY A 512 14.28 13.81 -5.39
CA GLY A 512 14.90 12.49 -5.32
C GLY A 512 13.88 11.36 -5.35
N ASP A 513 13.99 10.35 -4.51
CA ASP A 513 12.95 9.37 -4.24
C ASP A 513 11.76 10.07 -3.58
N ALA A 514 10.55 9.83 -4.06
CA ALA A 514 9.36 10.57 -3.64
C ALA A 514 8.17 9.66 -3.34
N HIS A 515 7.44 10.00 -2.28
CA HIS A 515 6.13 9.43 -1.96
C HIS A 515 5.03 10.42 -2.33
N VAL A 516 4.01 9.97 -3.06
CA VAL A 516 2.90 10.79 -3.51
C VAL A 516 1.57 10.12 -3.17
N TYR A 517 0.84 10.74 -2.26
CA TYR A 517 -0.51 10.35 -1.87
C TYR A 517 -1.49 11.46 -2.26
N PRO A 518 -2.04 11.41 -3.48
CA PRO A 518 -2.68 12.57 -4.08
C PRO A 518 -4.10 12.83 -3.58
N ALA A 519 -4.59 12.15 -2.57
CA ALA A 519 -5.99 12.16 -2.15
C ALA A 519 -6.99 11.90 -3.30
N THR A 520 -8.22 11.57 -2.98
CA THR A 520 -9.27 11.32 -3.97
C THR A 520 -10.53 12.12 -3.67
N PRO A 521 -11.18 12.72 -4.68
CA PRO A 521 -10.78 12.79 -6.10
C PRO A 521 -9.54 13.69 -6.30
N HIS A 522 -8.77 13.41 -7.36
CA HIS A 522 -7.62 14.26 -7.71
C HIS A 522 -8.10 15.66 -8.11
N THR A 523 -7.39 16.69 -7.63
CA THR A 523 -7.63 18.06 -8.01
C THR A 523 -6.76 18.47 -9.20
N PRO A 524 -7.13 19.49 -9.99
CA PRO A 524 -6.29 19.96 -11.10
C PRO A 524 -4.85 20.34 -10.68
N SER A 525 -4.65 20.83 -9.44
CA SER A 525 -3.30 21.13 -8.94
C SER A 525 -2.49 19.88 -8.65
N ILE A 526 -3.12 18.82 -8.15
CA ILE A 526 -2.50 17.49 -7.93
C ILE A 526 -2.10 16.88 -9.28
N GLU A 527 -3.00 16.87 -10.24
CA GLU A 527 -2.74 16.36 -11.59
C GLU A 527 -1.56 17.07 -12.25
N ALA A 528 -1.55 18.41 -12.21
CA ALA A 528 -0.45 19.21 -12.70
C ALA A 528 0.86 18.93 -11.96
N GLY A 529 0.81 18.73 -10.64
CA GLY A 529 1.96 18.38 -9.82
C GLY A 529 2.61 17.07 -10.24
N ILE A 530 1.84 15.98 -10.39
CA ILE A 530 2.35 14.67 -10.81
C ILE A 530 2.95 14.75 -12.23
N ARG A 531 2.26 15.40 -13.16
CA ARG A 531 2.72 15.55 -14.55
C ARG A 531 4.00 16.39 -14.69
N ASN A 532 4.31 17.25 -13.71
CA ASN A 532 5.49 18.10 -13.71
C ASN A 532 6.58 17.64 -12.72
N LEU A 533 6.34 16.57 -11.96
CA LEU A 533 7.30 16.05 -10.99
C LEU A 533 8.66 15.77 -11.67
N GLY A 534 9.74 16.31 -11.10
CA GLY A 534 11.09 16.15 -11.65
C GLY A 534 11.35 16.79 -13.02
N LYS A 535 10.40 17.48 -13.62
CA LYS A 535 10.46 17.95 -15.04
C LYS A 535 11.65 18.87 -15.34
N GLU A 536 12.00 19.75 -14.41
CA GLU A 536 13.12 20.72 -14.57
C GLU A 536 14.40 20.25 -13.87
N SER A 537 14.38 19.01 -13.31
CA SER A 537 15.51 18.41 -12.60
C SER A 537 15.83 17.03 -13.16
N LYS A 538 16.61 16.25 -12.44
CA LYS A 538 16.87 14.84 -12.73
C LYS A 538 15.57 14.01 -12.68
N PRO A 539 15.54 12.80 -13.23
CA PRO A 539 14.41 11.87 -13.05
C PRO A 539 14.03 11.68 -11.59
N VAL A 540 12.83 11.17 -11.34
CA VAL A 540 12.30 10.89 -10.02
C VAL A 540 11.82 9.44 -9.98
N PHE A 541 12.13 8.73 -8.90
CA PHE A 541 11.52 7.45 -8.56
C PHE A 541 10.36 7.70 -7.60
N LEU A 542 9.15 7.25 -7.96
CA LEU A 542 8.00 7.25 -7.06
C LEU A 542 8.01 5.93 -6.29
N SER A 543 8.74 5.85 -5.20
CA SER A 543 8.79 4.64 -4.38
C SER A 543 7.49 4.38 -3.61
N GLU A 544 6.56 5.36 -3.58
CA GLU A 544 5.16 5.15 -3.21
C GLU A 544 4.23 6.08 -3.98
N TYR A 545 3.13 5.51 -4.46
CA TYR A 545 2.01 6.22 -5.03
C TYR A 545 0.71 5.55 -4.57
N GLY A 546 -0.06 6.21 -3.71
CA GLY A 546 -1.21 5.63 -3.03
C GLY A 546 -2.52 6.35 -3.31
N ILE A 547 -3.54 5.56 -3.59
CA ILE A 547 -4.97 5.88 -3.52
C ILE A 547 -5.70 4.64 -3.01
N GLY A 548 -6.87 4.81 -2.41
CA GLY A 548 -7.66 3.71 -1.86
C GLY A 548 -9.15 3.76 -2.22
N SER A 549 -9.86 2.75 -1.74
CA SER A 549 -11.31 2.62 -1.72
C SER A 549 -11.79 2.46 -0.29
N LEU A 550 -13.11 2.38 -0.07
CA LEU A 550 -13.60 1.75 1.15
C LEU A 550 -13.18 0.28 1.17
N MET A 551 -12.72 -0.22 2.32
CA MET A 551 -12.46 -1.65 2.49
C MET A 551 -13.78 -2.40 2.54
N ASN A 552 -13.86 -3.55 1.85
CA ASN A 552 -15.07 -4.35 1.88
C ASN A 552 -15.14 -5.25 3.13
N ALA A 553 -15.32 -4.61 4.30
CA ALA A 553 -15.32 -5.25 5.60
C ALA A 553 -16.35 -6.41 5.72
N ILE A 554 -17.48 -6.30 5.03
CA ILE A 554 -18.52 -7.36 5.00
C ILE A 554 -17.99 -8.61 4.27
N ARG A 555 -17.33 -8.41 3.13
CA ARG A 555 -16.74 -9.48 2.33
C ARG A 555 -15.58 -10.14 3.06
N GLU A 556 -14.75 -9.34 3.71
CA GLU A 556 -13.68 -9.83 4.56
C GLU A 556 -14.23 -10.72 5.68
N LEU A 557 -15.22 -10.25 6.45
CA LEU A 557 -15.82 -11.03 7.54
C LEU A 557 -16.37 -12.38 7.06
N ARG A 558 -17.02 -12.44 5.89
CA ARG A 558 -17.48 -13.71 5.31
C ARG A 558 -16.33 -14.67 5.02
N TYR A 559 -15.19 -14.18 4.57
CA TYR A 559 -14.01 -15.02 4.37
C TYR A 559 -13.46 -15.55 5.70
N TYR A 560 -13.45 -14.75 6.76
CA TYR A 560 -13.08 -15.21 8.10
C TYR A 560 -14.01 -16.36 8.56
N GLU A 561 -15.32 -16.20 8.40
CA GLU A 561 -16.32 -17.21 8.76
C GLU A 561 -16.15 -18.50 7.92
N GLN A 562 -15.97 -18.37 6.61
CA GLN A 562 -15.80 -19.50 5.69
C GLN A 562 -14.52 -20.30 5.95
N ASN A 563 -13.45 -19.65 6.37
CA ASN A 563 -12.17 -20.28 6.69
C ASN A 563 -12.08 -20.75 8.16
N GLY A 564 -13.16 -20.64 8.93
CA GLY A 564 -13.20 -21.11 10.31
C GLY A 564 -12.27 -20.34 11.24
N ALA A 565 -12.09 -19.04 10.99
CA ALA A 565 -11.25 -18.18 11.83
C ALA A 565 -11.77 -18.13 13.28
N ASN A 566 -10.83 -17.98 14.22
CA ASN A 566 -11.17 -17.88 15.63
C ASN A 566 -11.98 -16.59 15.90
N PRO A 567 -13.22 -16.66 16.41
CA PRO A 567 -14.03 -15.48 16.73
C PRO A 567 -13.42 -14.58 17.82
N GLU A 568 -12.47 -15.10 18.58
CA GLU A 568 -11.76 -14.34 19.61
C GLU A 568 -10.57 -13.56 19.06
N ALA A 569 -10.18 -13.78 17.78
CA ALA A 569 -9.12 -13.03 17.14
C ALA A 569 -9.48 -11.55 16.98
N ASP A 570 -8.50 -10.68 17.15
CA ASP A 570 -8.71 -9.23 17.16
C ASP A 570 -9.24 -8.71 15.81
N ASP A 571 -8.77 -9.24 14.70
CA ASP A 571 -9.22 -8.86 13.35
C ASP A 571 -10.65 -9.34 13.05
N PHE A 572 -11.03 -10.54 13.48
CA PHE A 572 -12.41 -11.00 13.37
C PHE A 572 -13.37 -10.07 14.10
N LYS A 573 -13.04 -9.71 15.35
CA LYS A 573 -13.83 -8.76 16.16
C LYS A 573 -13.93 -7.39 15.51
N PHE A 574 -12.82 -6.90 14.96
CA PHE A 574 -12.77 -5.62 14.25
C PHE A 574 -13.72 -5.58 13.05
N PHE A 575 -13.67 -6.57 12.17
CA PHE A 575 -14.55 -6.61 11.01
C PHE A 575 -16.02 -6.81 11.38
N LYS A 576 -16.30 -7.61 12.41
CA LYS A 576 -17.67 -7.81 12.92
C LYS A 576 -18.25 -6.51 13.46
N GLN A 577 -17.53 -5.77 14.28
CA GLN A 577 -17.96 -4.48 14.80
C GLN A 577 -18.16 -3.44 13.68
N THR A 578 -17.29 -3.47 12.67
CA THR A 578 -17.41 -2.57 11.50
C THR A 578 -18.67 -2.85 10.69
N GLU A 579 -18.96 -4.14 10.43
CA GLU A 579 -20.21 -4.55 9.76
C GLU A 579 -21.46 -4.12 10.55
N GLU A 580 -21.48 -4.34 11.87
CA GLU A 580 -22.61 -3.98 12.74
C GLU A 580 -22.87 -2.47 12.68
N LYS A 581 -21.84 -1.63 12.80
CA LYS A 581 -21.95 -0.16 12.69
C LYS A 581 -22.46 0.28 11.32
N LEU A 582 -21.87 -0.25 10.26
CA LEU A 582 -22.25 0.07 8.89
C LEU A 582 -23.72 -0.29 8.62
N THR A 583 -24.15 -1.47 9.04
CA THR A 583 -25.54 -1.93 8.85
C THR A 583 -26.54 -1.07 9.63
N ALA A 584 -26.21 -0.69 10.87
CA ALA A 584 -27.05 0.18 11.69
C ALA A 584 -27.23 1.57 11.05
N ASP A 585 -26.13 2.20 10.62
CA ASP A 585 -26.20 3.51 9.97
C ASP A 585 -26.82 3.44 8.57
N TRP A 586 -26.62 2.34 7.84
CA TRP A 586 -27.25 2.09 6.55
C TRP A 586 -28.77 2.19 6.65
N THR A 587 -29.35 1.48 7.61
CA THR A 587 -30.78 1.51 7.89
C THR A 587 -31.22 2.88 8.40
N ARG A 588 -30.50 3.47 9.36
CA ARG A 588 -30.82 4.79 9.95
C ARG A 588 -30.86 5.91 8.91
N LEU A 589 -29.96 5.86 7.91
CA LEU A 589 -29.86 6.86 6.85
C LEU A 589 -30.73 6.52 5.61
N GLY A 590 -31.46 5.40 5.63
CA GLY A 590 -32.37 4.97 4.57
C GLY A 590 -31.69 4.59 3.26
N MET A 591 -30.47 4.06 3.33
CA MET A 591 -29.67 3.70 2.16
C MET A 591 -30.06 2.37 1.53
N ASP A 592 -30.88 1.54 2.20
CA ASP A 592 -31.54 0.36 1.66
C ASP A 592 -32.43 0.66 0.44
N ALA A 593 -32.88 1.91 0.30
CA ALA A 593 -33.54 2.37 -0.91
C ALA A 593 -32.59 2.55 -2.12
N VAL A 594 -31.29 2.51 -1.93
CA VAL A 594 -30.26 2.71 -2.99
C VAL A 594 -29.63 1.39 -3.40
N TYR A 595 -29.13 0.67 -2.41
CA TYR A 595 -28.53 -0.66 -2.56
C TYR A 595 -29.23 -1.63 -1.59
N ALA A 596 -29.53 -2.82 -2.06
CA ALA A 596 -30.18 -3.85 -1.22
C ALA A 596 -29.30 -4.25 -0.02
N PHE A 597 -27.97 -4.19 -0.20
CA PHE A 597 -26.99 -4.51 0.85
C PHE A 597 -25.85 -3.50 0.84
N PRO A 598 -25.27 -3.14 2.01
CA PRO A 598 -24.13 -2.23 2.10
C PRO A 598 -22.89 -2.72 1.30
N GLU A 599 -22.70 -4.03 1.17
CA GLU A 599 -21.60 -4.63 0.37
C GLU A 599 -21.60 -4.13 -1.08
N GLU A 600 -22.75 -3.87 -1.69
CA GLU A 600 -22.82 -3.39 -3.08
C GLU A 600 -22.18 -2.00 -3.21
N MET A 601 -22.43 -1.12 -2.23
CA MET A 601 -21.76 0.19 -2.15
C MET A 601 -20.24 0.05 -1.99
N LEU A 602 -19.77 -0.86 -1.13
CA LEU A 602 -18.35 -1.11 -0.93
C LEU A 602 -17.69 -1.61 -2.23
N ARG A 603 -18.37 -2.45 -2.99
CA ARG A 603 -17.90 -2.91 -4.31
C ARG A 603 -17.86 -1.78 -5.35
N ASP A 604 -18.82 -0.88 -5.34
CA ASP A 604 -18.82 0.28 -6.23
C ASP A 604 -17.71 1.26 -5.88
N SER A 605 -17.39 1.44 -4.60
CA SER A 605 -16.19 2.15 -4.16
C SER A 605 -14.91 1.54 -4.74
N GLN A 606 -14.79 0.21 -4.74
CA GLN A 606 -13.65 -0.48 -5.35
C GLN A 606 -13.56 -0.25 -6.87
N ARG A 607 -14.70 -0.20 -7.60
CA ARG A 607 -14.72 0.16 -9.03
C ARG A 607 -14.30 1.60 -9.28
N LEU A 608 -14.73 2.51 -8.43
CA LEU A 608 -14.34 3.92 -8.50
C LEU A 608 -12.83 4.09 -8.27
N HIS A 609 -12.28 3.36 -7.31
CA HIS A 609 -10.85 3.25 -7.06
C HIS A 609 -10.06 2.82 -8.32
N CYS A 610 -10.54 1.82 -9.06
CA CYS A 610 -9.89 1.38 -10.30
C CYS A 610 -9.81 2.52 -11.34
N ARG A 611 -10.89 3.29 -11.54
CA ARG A 611 -10.86 4.44 -12.46
C ARG A 611 -9.90 5.54 -12.01
N GLN A 612 -9.78 5.79 -10.71
CA GLN A 612 -8.78 6.73 -10.19
C GLN A 612 -7.35 6.22 -10.39
N ARG A 613 -7.13 4.91 -10.33
CA ARG A 613 -5.85 4.29 -10.70
C ARG A 613 -5.54 4.49 -12.20
N GLU A 614 -6.52 4.38 -13.10
CA GLU A 614 -6.35 4.67 -14.53
C GLU A 614 -5.91 6.12 -14.77
N LEU A 615 -6.53 7.08 -14.07
CA LEU A 615 -6.08 8.47 -14.08
C LEU A 615 -4.66 8.60 -13.57
N GLY A 616 -4.33 7.98 -12.41
CA GLY A 616 -2.99 7.96 -11.83
C GLY A 616 -1.94 7.39 -12.79
N PHE A 617 -2.22 6.28 -13.46
CA PHE A 617 -1.35 5.73 -14.51
C PHE A 617 -1.14 6.73 -15.65
N SER A 618 -2.20 7.41 -16.08
CA SER A 618 -2.11 8.41 -17.15
C SER A 618 -1.25 9.61 -16.73
N LEU A 619 -1.42 10.10 -15.49
CA LEU A 619 -0.62 11.20 -14.94
C LEU A 619 0.86 10.84 -14.87
N ILE A 620 1.19 9.69 -14.27
CA ILE A 620 2.57 9.20 -14.08
C ILE A 620 3.23 8.92 -15.44
N ARG A 621 2.54 8.17 -16.31
CA ARG A 621 3.10 7.73 -17.59
C ARG A 621 3.18 8.86 -18.63
N SER A 622 2.47 9.97 -18.44
CA SER A 622 2.62 11.19 -19.27
C SER A 622 3.84 12.03 -18.89
N ASN A 623 4.50 11.73 -17.78
CA ASN A 623 5.69 12.45 -17.31
C ASN A 623 6.97 11.70 -17.72
N PRO A 624 7.80 12.25 -18.62
CA PRO A 624 9.02 11.59 -19.12
C PRO A 624 10.13 11.48 -18.05
N LYS A 625 9.98 12.15 -16.92
CA LYS A 625 10.97 12.17 -15.83
C LYS A 625 10.72 11.10 -14.76
N ILE A 626 9.58 10.46 -14.73
CA ILE A 626 9.36 9.36 -13.78
C ILE A 626 10.03 8.10 -14.34
N CYS A 627 10.99 7.55 -13.58
CA CYS A 627 11.78 6.39 -14.01
C CYS A 627 11.22 5.04 -13.53
N GLY A 628 10.20 5.07 -12.69
CA GLY A 628 9.51 3.91 -12.14
C GLY A 628 8.60 4.33 -11.00
N TYR A 629 7.69 3.47 -10.60
CA TYR A 629 6.84 3.73 -9.44
C TYR A 629 6.38 2.45 -8.77
N ASN A 630 6.06 2.57 -7.49
CA ASN A 630 5.58 1.53 -6.62
C ASN A 630 4.18 1.90 -6.14
N LEU A 631 3.19 1.06 -6.47
CA LEU A 631 1.83 1.27 -6.02
C LEU A 631 1.72 0.96 -4.52
N THR A 632 1.08 1.86 -3.79
CA THR A 632 0.73 1.67 -2.39
C THR A 632 -0.74 1.29 -2.33
N GLY A 633 -1.13 0.17 -1.82
CA GLY A 633 -0.46 -1.05 -1.42
C GLY A 633 -0.85 -2.18 -2.36
N LEU A 634 -0.19 -3.32 -2.20
CA LEU A 634 -0.50 -4.51 -2.99
C LEU A 634 -1.88 -5.10 -2.64
N LEU A 635 -2.15 -5.19 -1.36
CA LEU A 635 -3.40 -5.69 -0.79
C LEU A 635 -3.98 -4.66 0.17
N ASP A 636 -5.20 -4.86 0.62
CA ASP A 636 -5.83 -4.05 1.68
C ASP A 636 -5.09 -4.27 3.01
N HIS A 637 -3.85 -3.78 3.10
CA HIS A 637 -2.99 -3.95 4.25
C HIS A 637 -3.31 -2.96 5.37
N GLY A 638 -2.88 -3.25 6.58
CA GLY A 638 -3.10 -2.37 7.72
C GLY A 638 -4.58 -2.06 7.94
N TYR A 639 -5.48 -2.94 7.51
CA TYR A 639 -6.93 -2.76 7.65
C TYR A 639 -7.44 -1.48 6.96
N THR A 640 -6.86 -1.12 5.81
CA THR A 640 -7.27 -0.03 4.93
C THR A 640 -7.73 -0.55 3.57
N GLY A 641 -8.44 0.27 2.80
CA GLY A 641 -8.91 -0.10 1.46
C GLY A 641 -7.96 0.28 0.32
N GLU A 642 -6.65 0.37 0.55
CA GLU A 642 -5.71 0.86 -0.47
C GLU A 642 -5.28 -0.19 -1.50
N GLY A 643 -5.48 -1.48 -1.21
CA GLY A 643 -4.98 -2.59 -2.00
C GLY A 643 -5.54 -2.70 -3.41
N LEU A 644 -4.80 -3.40 -4.26
CA LEU A 644 -5.26 -3.83 -5.58
C LEU A 644 -6.19 -5.04 -5.46
N TRP A 645 -5.99 -5.82 -4.42
CA TRP A 645 -6.86 -6.90 -3.97
C TRP A 645 -7.09 -6.86 -2.47
N THR A 646 -8.08 -7.61 -2.04
CA THR A 646 -8.55 -7.63 -0.66
C THR A 646 -7.56 -8.34 0.28
N PHE A 647 -7.81 -8.29 1.57
CA PHE A 647 -6.98 -8.94 2.59
C PHE A 647 -6.91 -10.47 2.40
N TRP A 648 -7.99 -11.11 1.87
CA TRP A 648 -8.03 -12.52 1.47
C TRP A 648 -7.63 -12.77 0.01
N ARG A 649 -7.02 -11.77 -0.68
CA ARG A 649 -6.54 -11.86 -2.07
C ARG A 649 -7.64 -12.12 -3.10
N GLU A 650 -8.77 -11.46 -2.92
CA GLU A 650 -9.77 -11.34 -3.98
C GLU A 650 -9.50 -10.05 -4.78
N PHE A 651 -9.44 -10.15 -6.08
CA PHE A 651 -9.25 -8.96 -6.93
C PHE A 651 -10.42 -7.98 -6.78
N LYS A 652 -10.11 -6.70 -6.62
CA LYS A 652 -11.13 -5.65 -6.69
C LYS A 652 -11.72 -5.58 -8.09
N PRO A 653 -13.03 -5.31 -8.23
CA PRO A 653 -13.69 -5.28 -9.55
C PRO A 653 -13.04 -4.29 -10.51
N GLY A 654 -12.57 -4.75 -11.68
CA GLY A 654 -11.95 -3.93 -12.73
C GLY A 654 -10.43 -3.77 -12.61
N ILE A 655 -9.80 -4.17 -11.49
CA ILE A 655 -8.39 -3.88 -11.24
C ILE A 655 -7.44 -4.58 -12.22
N MET A 656 -7.78 -5.80 -12.69
CA MET A 656 -6.94 -6.52 -13.64
C MET A 656 -6.79 -5.78 -14.97
N ASP A 657 -7.90 -5.26 -15.52
CA ASP A 657 -7.90 -4.48 -16.75
C ASP A 657 -7.12 -3.17 -16.57
N THR A 658 -7.36 -2.48 -15.44
CA THR A 658 -6.66 -1.25 -15.07
C THR A 658 -5.14 -1.46 -14.98
N LEU A 659 -4.68 -2.55 -14.37
CA LEU A 659 -3.25 -2.88 -14.28
C LEU A 659 -2.65 -3.22 -15.64
N GLN A 660 -3.35 -4.04 -16.45
CA GLN A 660 -2.89 -4.43 -17.77
C GLN A 660 -2.69 -3.21 -18.67
N GLU A 661 -3.66 -2.29 -18.71
CA GLU A 661 -3.55 -1.06 -19.49
C GLU A 661 -2.52 -0.10 -18.88
N GLY A 662 -2.48 0.01 -17.56
CA GLY A 662 -1.56 0.90 -16.82
C GLY A 662 -0.09 0.52 -17.03
N TRP A 663 0.21 -0.77 -17.00
CA TRP A 663 1.56 -1.33 -17.18
C TRP A 663 1.98 -1.52 -18.65
N ALA A 664 1.09 -1.32 -19.61
CA ALA A 664 1.42 -1.48 -21.01
C ALA A 664 2.65 -0.62 -21.40
N PRO A 665 3.68 -1.20 -22.04
CA PRO A 665 4.90 -0.46 -22.38
C PRO A 665 4.68 0.58 -23.46
N LEU A 666 3.60 0.45 -24.24
CA LEU A 666 3.13 1.43 -25.20
C LEU A 666 1.66 1.75 -24.89
N ARG A 667 1.37 2.98 -24.49
CA ARG A 667 0.01 3.40 -24.12
C ARG A 667 -0.27 4.87 -24.40
N TRP A 668 -1.55 5.19 -24.55
CA TRP A 668 -2.03 6.57 -24.51
C TRP A 668 -2.23 7.05 -23.08
N CYS A 669 -1.92 8.31 -22.83
CA CYS A 669 -2.31 9.07 -21.65
C CYS A 669 -3.20 10.21 -22.15
N LEU A 670 -4.51 10.09 -21.94
CA LEU A 670 -5.52 11.03 -22.45
C LEU A 670 -6.06 11.86 -21.28
N PHE A 671 -6.35 13.14 -21.55
CA PHE A 671 -6.90 14.07 -20.58
C PHE A 671 -7.99 14.94 -21.22
N ALA A 672 -9.03 15.25 -20.45
CA ALA A 672 -10.10 16.18 -20.78
C ALA A 672 -10.36 17.12 -19.59
N ALA A 673 -10.36 18.41 -19.81
CA ALA A 673 -10.61 19.38 -18.73
C ALA A 673 -11.58 20.49 -19.21
N PRO A 674 -12.71 20.69 -18.54
CA PRO A 674 -13.21 19.91 -17.40
C PRO A 674 -13.78 18.51 -17.83
N MET A 675 -13.79 17.55 -16.90
CA MET A 675 -14.40 16.22 -17.11
C MET A 675 -15.92 16.28 -17.23
N HIS A 676 -16.56 17.32 -16.71
CA HIS A 676 -17.97 17.60 -16.90
C HIS A 676 -18.14 19.04 -17.43
N ALA A 677 -18.38 19.18 -18.71
CA ALA A 677 -18.43 20.44 -19.42
C ALA A 677 -19.86 20.90 -19.72
N TYR A 678 -20.02 22.19 -19.99
CA TYR A 678 -21.25 22.71 -20.60
C TYR A 678 -21.21 22.53 -22.12
N ALA A 679 -22.34 22.19 -22.73
CA ALA A 679 -22.50 22.16 -24.19
C ALA A 679 -22.10 23.51 -24.79
N GLY A 680 -21.27 23.46 -25.82
CA GLY A 680 -20.76 24.65 -26.54
C GLY A 680 -19.59 25.36 -25.84
N ARG A 681 -19.23 25.04 -24.61
CA ARG A 681 -18.00 25.56 -23.98
C ARG A 681 -16.79 24.71 -24.37
N PRO A 682 -15.58 25.32 -24.45
CA PRO A 682 -14.38 24.57 -24.78
C PRO A 682 -14.04 23.51 -23.73
N VAL A 683 -13.58 22.34 -24.18
CA VAL A 683 -12.94 21.29 -23.39
C VAL A 683 -11.50 21.18 -23.88
N LYS A 684 -10.53 21.31 -22.98
CA LYS A 684 -9.13 21.09 -23.30
C LYS A 684 -8.90 19.59 -23.40
N LEU A 685 -8.54 19.09 -24.58
CA LEU A 685 -8.19 17.70 -24.84
C LEU A 685 -6.68 17.59 -25.02
N GLU A 686 -6.06 16.64 -24.33
CA GLU A 686 -4.63 16.37 -24.42
C GLU A 686 -4.37 14.88 -24.67
N ALA A 687 -3.37 14.56 -25.49
CA ALA A 687 -2.87 13.20 -25.70
C ALA A 687 -1.36 13.17 -25.58
N VAL A 688 -0.86 12.24 -24.78
CA VAL A 688 0.57 11.92 -24.60
C VAL A 688 0.75 10.45 -24.92
N LEU A 689 1.77 10.11 -25.72
CA LEU A 689 2.13 8.72 -25.98
C LEU A 689 3.26 8.30 -25.03
N ALA A 690 2.99 7.38 -24.13
CA ALA A 690 4.03 6.71 -23.34
C ALA A 690 4.63 5.56 -24.14
N ASN A 691 5.96 5.51 -24.20
CA ASN A 691 6.71 4.54 -25.01
C ASN A 691 7.96 4.07 -24.27
N GLU A 692 7.94 2.85 -23.80
CA GLU A 692 9.10 2.17 -23.18
C GLU A 692 9.94 1.49 -24.28
N ASP A 693 10.49 2.26 -25.19
CA ASP A 693 11.32 1.80 -26.31
C ASP A 693 10.65 0.76 -27.26
N VAL A 694 9.31 0.69 -27.27
CA VAL A 694 8.52 -0.23 -28.15
C VAL A 694 8.52 0.27 -29.58
N LEU A 695 8.26 1.56 -29.77
CA LEU A 695 8.36 2.21 -31.08
C LEU A 695 9.74 2.88 -31.21
N GLY A 696 10.44 2.53 -32.25
CA GLY A 696 11.70 3.19 -32.60
C GLY A 696 11.49 4.59 -33.20
N PRO A 697 12.60 5.31 -33.46
CA PRO A 697 12.56 6.61 -34.12
C PRO A 697 11.82 6.55 -35.46
N GLY A 698 10.91 7.52 -35.72
CA GLY A 698 10.09 7.52 -36.91
C GLY A 698 8.83 8.38 -36.79
N THR A 699 8.01 8.41 -37.87
CA THR A 699 6.75 9.13 -37.91
C THR A 699 5.60 8.13 -38.04
N TYR A 700 4.63 8.24 -37.11
CA TYR A 700 3.52 7.34 -36.99
C TYR A 700 2.20 8.12 -37.09
N PRO A 701 1.35 7.85 -38.10
CA PRO A 701 0.07 8.55 -38.25
C PRO A 701 -0.89 8.10 -37.15
N ALA A 702 -1.58 9.06 -36.55
CA ALA A 702 -2.57 8.84 -35.52
C ALA A 702 -3.87 9.58 -35.78
N ARG A 703 -4.95 9.05 -35.25
CA ARG A 703 -6.29 9.61 -35.34
C ARG A 703 -6.84 9.87 -33.94
N LEU A 704 -7.28 11.09 -33.71
CA LEU A 704 -7.95 11.51 -32.50
C LEU A 704 -9.42 11.79 -32.80
N ARG A 705 -10.35 11.34 -31.98
CA ARG A 705 -11.79 11.52 -32.15
C ARG A 705 -12.49 11.83 -30.85
N VAL A 706 -13.55 12.63 -30.93
CA VAL A 706 -14.55 12.73 -29.86
C VAL A 706 -15.84 12.12 -30.38
N LEU A 707 -16.30 11.07 -29.69
CA LEU A 707 -17.53 10.35 -29.99
C LEU A 707 -18.58 10.73 -28.95
N GLY A 708 -19.76 11.09 -29.35
CA GLY A 708 -20.87 11.46 -28.48
C GLY A 708 -22.16 10.72 -28.84
N PRO A 709 -23.28 11.03 -28.18
CA PRO A 709 -24.57 10.37 -28.44
C PRO A 709 -25.03 10.45 -29.90
N ALA A 710 -24.63 11.48 -30.64
CA ALA A 710 -24.96 11.68 -32.06
C ALA A 710 -23.89 11.14 -33.05
N GLY A 711 -22.89 10.43 -32.57
CA GLY A 711 -21.76 9.94 -33.36
C GLY A 711 -20.49 10.78 -33.21
N VAL A 712 -19.70 10.94 -34.28
CA VAL A 712 -18.44 11.70 -34.26
C VAL A 712 -18.74 13.20 -34.11
N ALA A 713 -18.39 13.77 -32.95
CA ALA A 713 -18.52 15.21 -32.70
C ALA A 713 -17.29 16.00 -33.15
N TRP A 714 -16.11 15.38 -33.15
CA TRP A 714 -14.87 16.00 -33.62
C TRP A 714 -13.85 14.91 -34.02
N GLU A 715 -13.03 15.20 -35.02
CA GLU A 715 -11.95 14.30 -35.47
C GLU A 715 -10.74 15.11 -35.94
N LYS A 716 -9.53 14.61 -35.65
CA LYS A 716 -8.27 15.14 -36.15
C LYS A 716 -7.27 14.03 -36.41
N ARG A 717 -6.56 14.13 -37.56
CA ARG A 717 -5.38 13.30 -37.85
C ARG A 717 -4.13 14.08 -37.48
N ILE A 718 -3.17 13.40 -36.86
CA ILE A 718 -1.87 13.96 -36.47
C ILE A 718 -0.74 12.98 -36.84
N GLU A 719 0.47 13.48 -36.85
CA GLU A 719 1.68 12.66 -36.92
C GLU A 719 2.39 12.65 -35.58
N VAL A 720 2.62 11.46 -35.05
CA VAL A 720 3.44 11.22 -33.85
C VAL A 720 4.87 11.03 -34.31
N VAL A 721 5.78 11.94 -33.95
CA VAL A 721 7.19 11.89 -34.29
C VAL A 721 7.98 11.43 -33.07
N ILE A 722 8.57 10.23 -33.15
CA ILE A 722 9.52 9.72 -32.16
C ILE A 722 10.92 10.15 -32.60
N PRO A 723 11.61 11.00 -31.82
CA PRO A 723 12.90 11.52 -32.20
C PRO A 723 13.99 10.43 -32.15
N GLN A 724 15.01 10.58 -32.98
CA GLN A 724 16.24 9.79 -32.85
C GLN A 724 17.01 10.28 -31.63
N PRO A 725 17.28 9.45 -30.60
CA PRO A 725 18.11 9.83 -29.48
C PRO A 725 19.53 10.17 -29.95
N ALA A 726 20.22 11.08 -29.23
CA ALA A 726 21.65 11.29 -29.43
C ALA A 726 22.42 10.00 -29.11
N ALA A 727 23.62 9.88 -29.68
CA ALA A 727 24.45 8.68 -29.48
C ALA A 727 24.75 8.46 -27.98
N GLY A 728 24.33 7.29 -27.47
CA GLY A 728 24.47 6.93 -26.06
C GLY A 728 23.38 7.48 -25.14
N GLU A 729 22.35 8.17 -25.65
CA GLU A 729 21.19 8.63 -24.88
C GLU A 729 19.97 7.74 -25.10
N ASP A 730 19.05 7.77 -24.14
CA ASP A 730 17.77 7.05 -24.21
C ASP A 730 16.70 7.93 -24.86
N GLY A 731 15.75 7.31 -25.57
CA GLY A 731 14.55 8.00 -26.06
C GLY A 731 13.63 8.44 -24.91
N PRO A 732 12.72 9.42 -25.15
CA PRO A 732 11.79 9.90 -24.14
C PRO A 732 10.77 8.81 -23.78
N LEU A 733 10.49 8.62 -22.47
CA LEU A 733 9.47 7.68 -21.98
C LEU A 733 8.03 8.17 -22.25
N ALA A 734 7.84 9.46 -22.50
CA ALA A 734 6.56 10.07 -22.82
C ALA A 734 6.72 11.22 -23.81
N LEU A 735 5.80 11.30 -24.77
CA LEU A 735 5.77 12.28 -25.85
C LEU A 735 4.41 12.98 -25.87
N PRO A 736 4.31 14.26 -25.48
CA PRO A 736 3.12 15.07 -25.74
C PRO A 736 2.92 15.22 -27.25
N VAL A 737 1.76 14.80 -27.77
CA VAL A 737 1.49 14.77 -29.20
C VAL A 737 0.31 15.66 -29.62
N PHE A 738 -0.55 16.04 -28.65
CA PHE A 738 -1.73 16.87 -28.90
C PHE A 738 -2.17 17.60 -27.64
N ALA A 739 -2.55 18.88 -27.77
CA ALA A 739 -3.18 19.69 -26.73
C ALA A 739 -3.95 20.83 -27.38
N GLU A 740 -5.30 20.78 -27.40
CA GLU A 740 -6.15 21.83 -27.95
C GLU A 740 -7.46 21.99 -27.19
N GLU A 741 -8.06 23.18 -27.25
CA GLU A 741 -9.41 23.42 -26.78
C GLU A 741 -10.41 23.10 -27.89
N VAL A 742 -11.37 22.23 -27.63
CA VAL A 742 -12.37 21.75 -28.57
C VAL A 742 -13.75 22.08 -28.03
N ALA A 743 -14.54 22.86 -28.77
CA ALA A 743 -15.93 23.13 -28.42
C ALA A 743 -16.81 21.93 -28.80
N ILE A 744 -17.56 21.40 -27.83
CA ILE A 744 -18.50 20.31 -28.05
C ILE A 744 -19.93 20.88 -28.00
N PRO A 745 -20.59 21.01 -29.14
CA PRO A 745 -21.89 21.74 -29.21
C PRO A 745 -23.06 21.00 -28.54
N GLY A 746 -22.92 19.75 -28.22
CA GLY A 746 -23.97 18.86 -27.71
C GLY A 746 -24.33 17.78 -28.75
N PRO A 747 -25.40 16.98 -28.52
CA PRO A 747 -26.34 17.02 -27.39
C PRO A 747 -25.74 16.68 -26.05
N ALA A 748 -26.42 16.99 -24.92
CA ALA A 748 -26.02 16.55 -23.59
C ALA A 748 -25.90 15.01 -23.53
N GLY A 749 -24.88 14.52 -22.79
CA GLY A 749 -24.62 13.09 -22.67
C GLY A 749 -23.18 12.75 -22.37
N ARG A 750 -22.87 11.47 -22.41
CA ARG A 750 -21.52 10.91 -22.22
C ARG A 750 -20.76 10.94 -23.55
N TYR A 751 -19.52 11.43 -23.51
CA TYR A 751 -18.61 11.51 -24.65
C TYR A 751 -17.36 10.69 -24.39
N GLU A 752 -16.75 10.22 -25.49
CA GLU A 752 -15.49 9.45 -25.48
C GLU A 752 -14.45 10.22 -26.28
N PHE A 753 -13.32 10.56 -25.68
CA PHE A 753 -12.11 10.99 -26.38
C PHE A 753 -11.27 9.76 -26.69
N ALA A 754 -11.04 9.48 -27.97
CA ALA A 754 -10.35 8.29 -28.45
C ALA A 754 -9.10 8.66 -29.27
N ALA A 755 -7.99 7.94 -29.01
CA ALA A 755 -6.73 8.06 -29.72
C ALA A 755 -6.30 6.69 -30.29
N THR A 756 -5.88 6.66 -31.56
CA THR A 756 -5.45 5.43 -32.23
C THR A 756 -4.26 5.71 -33.14
N LEU A 757 -3.21 4.90 -33.06
CA LEU A 757 -2.21 4.84 -34.12
C LEU A 757 -2.81 4.09 -35.32
N GLU A 758 -2.69 4.65 -36.53
CA GLU A 758 -3.20 3.99 -37.74
C GLU A 758 -2.27 2.88 -38.24
N ARG A 759 -0.99 2.95 -37.84
CA ARG A 759 0.04 1.91 -38.10
C ARG A 759 1.21 2.02 -37.15
N GLY A 760 2.02 0.97 -37.04
CA GLY A 760 3.28 0.92 -36.30
C GLY A 760 3.16 0.35 -34.90
N GLY A 761 1.99 0.34 -34.29
CA GLY A 761 1.74 -0.23 -32.98
C GLY A 761 0.28 -0.12 -32.55
N ALA A 762 -0.06 -0.76 -31.43
CA ALA A 762 -1.38 -0.74 -30.82
C ALA A 762 -1.25 -0.29 -29.35
N PRO A 763 -1.15 1.03 -29.08
CA PRO A 763 -1.08 1.53 -27.72
C PRO A 763 -2.34 1.17 -26.92
N ALA A 764 -2.17 0.75 -25.65
CA ALA A 764 -3.26 0.54 -24.71
C ALA A 764 -3.88 1.88 -24.24
N ALA A 765 -4.98 1.83 -23.47
CA ALA A 765 -5.66 2.96 -22.83
C ALA A 765 -6.05 4.11 -23.81
N GLY A 766 -6.48 3.73 -25.01
CA GLY A 766 -6.80 4.70 -26.08
C GLY A 766 -8.15 5.40 -25.96
N ARG A 767 -8.80 5.43 -24.77
CA ARG A 767 -10.15 5.99 -24.57
C ARG A 767 -10.25 6.69 -23.23
N LEU A 768 -10.91 7.86 -23.21
CA LEU A 768 -11.25 8.61 -22.02
C LEU A 768 -12.70 9.09 -22.09
N MET A 769 -13.48 8.81 -21.07
CA MET A 769 -14.88 9.25 -21.00
C MET A 769 -14.99 10.59 -20.27
N PHE A 770 -15.84 11.49 -20.75
CA PHE A 770 -16.19 12.74 -20.09
C PHE A 770 -17.67 13.10 -20.33
N GLN A 771 -18.19 14.08 -19.62
CA GLN A 771 -19.62 14.45 -19.66
C GLN A 771 -19.84 15.83 -20.29
N VAL A 772 -20.96 15.98 -21.00
CA VAL A 772 -21.43 17.28 -21.51
C VAL A 772 -22.88 17.47 -21.07
N SER A 773 -23.21 18.62 -20.51
CA SER A 773 -24.57 18.95 -20.07
C SER A 773 -24.99 20.35 -20.56
N ASP A 774 -26.27 20.51 -20.79
CA ASP A 774 -26.83 21.85 -21.09
C ASP A 774 -26.79 22.74 -19.83
N ALA A 775 -26.65 24.04 -20.02
CA ALA A 775 -26.74 25.00 -18.91
C ALA A 775 -28.17 25.01 -18.37
N PRO A 776 -28.41 24.64 -17.09
CA PRO A 776 -29.74 24.51 -16.54
C PRO A 776 -30.37 25.88 -16.24
N LYS A 777 -31.70 25.97 -16.33
CA LYS A 777 -32.50 27.12 -15.94
C LYS A 777 -33.64 26.65 -15.06
N ALA A 778 -34.19 27.54 -14.19
CA ALA A 778 -35.37 27.22 -13.44
C ALA A 778 -36.59 27.07 -14.36
N GLU A 779 -37.42 26.06 -14.09
CA GLU A 779 -38.63 25.77 -14.86
C GLU A 779 -39.70 26.86 -14.69
N ALA A 780 -39.74 27.49 -13.51
CA ALA A 780 -40.66 28.57 -13.15
C ALA A 780 -39.91 29.70 -12.43
N ALA A 781 -40.43 30.90 -12.52
CA ALA A 781 -39.92 32.04 -11.76
C ALA A 781 -40.18 31.79 -10.26
N VAL A 782 -39.15 31.97 -9.44
CA VAL A 782 -39.23 31.79 -7.97
C VAL A 782 -38.67 33.02 -7.30
N GLU A 783 -39.36 33.56 -6.29
CA GLU A 783 -38.84 34.59 -5.41
C GLU A 783 -38.29 33.93 -4.11
N VAL A 784 -37.06 34.27 -3.73
CA VAL A 784 -36.39 33.70 -2.55
C VAL A 784 -35.87 34.81 -1.64
N ALA A 785 -36.04 34.62 -0.31
CA ALA A 785 -35.35 35.47 0.65
C ALA A 785 -33.90 35.02 0.80
N VAL A 786 -32.93 35.96 0.89
CA VAL A 786 -31.51 35.64 0.96
C VAL A 786 -30.86 36.21 2.22
N VAL A 787 -29.94 35.43 2.79
CA VAL A 787 -29.11 35.82 3.95
C VAL A 787 -27.68 35.40 3.66
N ALA A 788 -26.71 36.30 3.84
CA ALA A 788 -25.28 36.07 3.62
C ALA A 788 -25.00 35.45 2.22
N ILE A 789 -25.68 35.96 1.21
CA ILE A 789 -25.49 35.69 -0.20
C ILE A 789 -24.85 36.94 -0.83
N ASP A 790 -23.72 36.77 -1.48
CA ASP A 790 -23.04 37.88 -2.16
C ASP A 790 -23.76 38.36 -3.42
N SER A 791 -23.36 39.54 -3.93
CA SER A 791 -23.98 40.15 -5.10
C SER A 791 -23.80 39.33 -6.38
N TRP A 792 -22.66 38.64 -6.50
CA TRP A 792 -22.39 37.76 -7.64
C TRP A 792 -23.41 36.61 -7.74
N MET A 793 -23.64 35.94 -6.62
CA MET A 793 -24.60 34.84 -6.58
C MET A 793 -26.04 35.36 -6.75
N GLN A 794 -26.36 36.56 -6.25
CA GLN A 794 -27.70 37.13 -6.52
C GLN A 794 -27.92 37.38 -8.03
N GLU A 795 -26.94 37.89 -8.75
CA GLU A 795 -27.02 38.06 -10.23
C GLU A 795 -27.04 36.69 -10.95
N TRP A 796 -26.31 35.70 -10.42
CA TRP A 796 -26.36 34.34 -10.94
C TRP A 796 -27.77 33.73 -10.84
N LEU A 797 -28.45 33.91 -9.70
CA LEU A 797 -29.85 33.48 -9.47
C LEU A 797 -30.80 34.21 -10.43
N LYS A 798 -30.65 35.51 -10.56
CA LYS A 798 -31.47 36.34 -11.46
C LYS A 798 -31.35 35.91 -12.91
N GLY A 799 -30.14 35.58 -13.38
CA GLY A 799 -29.90 35.04 -14.72
C GLY A 799 -30.59 33.70 -14.99
N ARG A 800 -31.07 33.02 -13.93
CA ARG A 800 -31.76 31.72 -13.96
C ARG A 800 -33.22 31.75 -13.52
N ASN A 801 -33.86 32.94 -13.60
CA ASN A 801 -35.27 33.14 -13.26
C ASN A 801 -35.59 33.05 -11.73
N ILE A 802 -34.63 33.31 -10.87
CA ILE A 802 -34.82 33.34 -9.43
C ILE A 802 -34.59 34.76 -8.91
N SER A 803 -35.63 35.40 -8.38
CA SER A 803 -35.54 36.72 -7.78
C SER A 803 -35.08 36.65 -6.33
N ALA A 804 -33.90 37.19 -6.01
CA ALA A 804 -33.32 37.22 -4.68
C ALA A 804 -33.65 38.53 -3.96
N VAL A 805 -34.31 38.45 -2.81
CA VAL A 805 -34.68 39.58 -1.97
C VAL A 805 -34.01 39.47 -0.60
N PRO A 806 -33.25 40.44 -0.09
CA PRO A 806 -32.72 40.42 1.24
C PRO A 806 -33.79 40.11 2.33
N LEU A 807 -33.48 39.25 3.29
CA LEU A 807 -34.46 38.74 4.28
C LEU A 807 -35.22 39.85 5.02
N ASP A 808 -34.56 40.92 5.33
CA ASP A 808 -35.17 42.13 6.00
C ASP A 808 -36.18 42.89 5.14
N LYS A 809 -36.09 42.74 3.83
CA LYS A 809 -37.01 43.36 2.85
C LYS A 809 -38.02 42.36 2.24
N ALA A 810 -37.80 41.09 2.46
CA ALA A 810 -38.62 40.02 1.95
C ALA A 810 -39.93 39.82 2.74
N PRO A 811 -41.12 40.00 2.14
CA PRO A 811 -42.37 39.74 2.86
C PRO A 811 -42.51 38.27 3.26
N ALA A 812 -42.70 38.00 4.54
CA ALA A 812 -42.74 36.64 5.08
C ALA A 812 -43.89 35.79 4.47
N ALA A 813 -44.94 36.41 3.95
CA ALA A 813 -46.01 35.70 3.28
C ALA A 813 -45.71 35.34 1.80
N ALA A 814 -44.85 36.10 1.12
CA ALA A 814 -44.54 35.92 -0.28
C ALA A 814 -43.22 35.13 -0.47
N CYS A 815 -42.13 35.56 0.18
CA CYS A 815 -40.78 34.92 0.09
C CYS A 815 -40.61 33.82 1.14
N ARG A 816 -41.12 32.64 0.86
CA ARG A 816 -41.14 31.53 1.83
C ARG A 816 -40.02 30.53 1.66
N VAL A 817 -39.26 30.63 0.59
CA VAL A 817 -37.97 29.94 0.40
C VAL A 817 -36.85 30.88 0.88
N ILE A 818 -36.03 30.39 1.78
CA ILE A 818 -34.92 31.17 2.34
C ILE A 818 -33.60 30.49 1.97
N LEU A 819 -32.71 31.19 1.25
CA LEU A 819 -31.35 30.71 0.99
C LEU A 819 -30.40 31.36 1.97
N VAL A 820 -29.64 30.53 2.70
CA VAL A 820 -28.66 30.98 3.67
C VAL A 820 -27.27 30.57 3.18
N GLY A 821 -26.46 31.55 2.82
CA GLY A 821 -25.06 31.36 2.42
C GLY A 821 -24.11 31.51 3.60
N ASN A 822 -22.83 31.60 3.28
CA ASN A 822 -21.74 31.80 4.22
C ASN A 822 -20.77 32.90 3.73
N ALA A 823 -21.31 33.92 3.05
CA ALA A 823 -20.51 35.05 2.62
C ALA A 823 -19.91 35.76 3.85
N PRO A 824 -18.62 36.15 3.83
CA PRO A 824 -18.00 36.87 4.94
C PRO A 824 -18.65 38.24 5.13
N GLU A 825 -19.05 38.88 4.04
CA GLU A 825 -19.81 40.14 4.01
C GLU A 825 -20.91 40.08 2.91
N PRO A 826 -22.17 40.28 3.23
CA PRO A 826 -22.72 40.42 4.61
C PRO A 826 -22.75 39.07 5.36
N SER A 827 -22.24 39.05 6.57
CA SER A 827 -22.30 37.87 7.45
C SER A 827 -23.69 37.70 8.11
N VAL A 828 -24.02 36.48 8.54
CA VAL A 828 -25.31 36.21 9.22
C VAL A 828 -25.29 36.72 10.67
N THR A 829 -26.10 37.73 10.98
CA THR A 829 -26.26 38.22 12.34
C THR A 829 -27.10 37.27 13.24
N PRO A 830 -26.94 37.34 14.58
CA PRO A 830 -27.80 36.57 15.49
C PRO A 830 -29.30 36.85 15.29
N THR A 831 -29.69 38.10 15.05
CA THR A 831 -31.09 38.51 14.79
C THR A 831 -31.61 37.86 13.50
N GLN A 832 -30.80 37.84 12.44
CA GLN A 832 -31.18 37.17 11.17
C GLN A 832 -31.32 35.66 11.35
N ARG A 833 -30.43 35.04 12.13
CA ARG A 833 -30.53 33.61 12.44
C ARG A 833 -31.87 33.29 13.12
N ALA A 834 -32.22 34.03 14.18
CA ALA A 834 -33.49 33.85 14.90
C ALA A 834 -34.69 34.08 13.97
N GLU A 835 -34.65 35.10 13.08
CA GLU A 835 -35.72 35.42 12.14
C GLU A 835 -35.86 34.28 11.07
N VAL A 836 -34.76 33.72 10.56
CA VAL A 836 -34.82 32.55 9.65
C VAL A 836 -35.57 31.40 10.32
N LEU A 837 -35.19 31.06 11.57
CA LEU A 837 -35.83 29.95 12.28
C LEU A 837 -37.32 30.24 12.62
N ARG A 838 -37.66 31.51 12.94
CA ARG A 838 -39.04 31.93 13.18
C ARG A 838 -39.91 31.73 11.93
N ARG A 839 -39.41 32.15 10.75
CA ARG A 839 -40.11 31.95 9.48
C ARG A 839 -40.22 30.48 9.12
N VAL A 840 -39.16 29.68 9.39
CA VAL A 840 -39.22 28.22 9.20
C VAL A 840 -40.30 27.62 10.10
N ALA A 841 -40.33 27.97 11.38
CA ALA A 841 -41.37 27.45 12.30
C ALA A 841 -42.78 27.80 11.86
N GLN A 842 -42.96 28.86 11.10
CA GLN A 842 -44.25 29.26 10.47
C GLN A 842 -44.50 28.60 9.10
N GLY A 843 -43.62 27.71 8.64
CA GLY A 843 -43.78 26.90 7.40
C GLY A 843 -43.00 27.35 6.20
N SER A 844 -41.99 28.24 6.35
CA SER A 844 -40.97 28.49 5.34
C SER A 844 -40.00 27.32 5.26
N VAL A 845 -39.21 27.26 4.17
CA VAL A 845 -38.12 26.30 4.04
C VAL A 845 -36.81 27.07 3.90
N ALA A 846 -35.87 26.82 4.82
CA ALA A 846 -34.52 27.38 4.76
C ALA A 846 -33.52 26.36 4.21
N VAL A 847 -32.79 26.75 3.18
CA VAL A 847 -31.71 25.97 2.55
C VAL A 847 -30.37 26.58 2.96
N PHE A 848 -29.58 25.84 3.71
CA PHE A 848 -28.23 26.21 4.11
C PHE A 848 -27.23 25.70 3.08
N LEU A 849 -26.60 26.63 2.33
CA LEU A 849 -25.77 26.30 1.17
C LEU A 849 -24.34 25.89 1.56
N ASP A 850 -23.89 26.27 2.77
CA ASP A 850 -22.56 25.91 3.27
C ASP A 850 -22.60 25.67 4.79
N PRO A 851 -22.03 24.58 5.29
CA PRO A 851 -22.06 24.24 6.72
C PRO A 851 -21.24 25.24 7.60
N GLY A 852 -20.34 26.02 7.04
CA GLY A 852 -19.58 27.03 7.76
C GLY A 852 -20.44 28.09 8.42
N VAL A 853 -21.67 28.29 7.93
CA VAL A 853 -22.64 29.22 8.53
C VAL A 853 -23.02 28.86 9.99
N PHE A 854 -22.84 27.59 10.38
CA PHE A 854 -23.19 27.11 11.73
C PHE A 854 -22.08 27.32 12.77
N ARG A 855 -20.93 27.84 12.36
CA ARG A 855 -19.78 28.06 13.29
C ARG A 855 -20.11 29.11 14.34
N LYS A 856 -19.85 28.78 15.62
CA LYS A 856 -19.94 29.67 16.79
C LYS A 856 -18.60 29.62 17.55
N GLY A 857 -17.73 30.59 17.32
CA GLY A 857 -16.37 30.53 17.81
C GLY A 857 -15.61 29.36 17.25
N ASN A 858 -15.10 28.47 18.09
CA ASN A 858 -14.39 27.25 17.71
C ASN A 858 -15.33 26.06 17.41
N ASP A 859 -16.60 26.16 17.78
CA ASP A 859 -17.59 25.11 17.55
C ASP A 859 -18.13 25.20 16.12
N ALA A 860 -17.87 24.20 15.29
CA ALA A 860 -18.28 24.16 13.89
C ALA A 860 -19.81 24.02 13.70
N VAL A 861 -20.54 23.54 14.71
CA VAL A 861 -21.98 23.28 14.70
C VAL A 861 -22.73 24.08 15.76
N GLY A 862 -22.09 25.04 16.43
CA GLY A 862 -22.67 25.77 17.56
C GLY A 862 -23.99 26.50 17.22
N TRP A 863 -24.18 26.97 15.99
CA TRP A 863 -25.40 27.56 15.46
C TRP A 863 -26.26 26.56 14.66
N LEU A 864 -26.02 25.24 14.74
CA LEU A 864 -26.89 24.28 14.07
C LEU A 864 -28.24 24.21 14.83
N PRO A 865 -29.39 24.39 14.14
CA PRO A 865 -30.68 24.48 14.82
C PRO A 865 -31.29 23.08 15.07
N LEU A 866 -30.52 22.21 15.68
CA LEU A 866 -30.91 20.87 16.10
C LEU A 866 -30.68 20.72 17.61
N LYS A 867 -31.45 19.85 18.25
CA LYS A 867 -31.30 19.55 19.68
C LYS A 867 -29.97 18.80 19.90
N ASN A 868 -29.77 17.73 19.18
CA ASN A 868 -28.49 17.06 19.12
C ASN A 868 -27.72 17.56 17.87
N LYS A 869 -26.68 18.33 18.09
CA LYS A 869 -25.92 19.01 17.03
C LYS A 869 -24.83 18.13 16.44
N GLY A 870 -24.43 17.06 17.14
CA GLY A 870 -23.32 16.19 16.71
C GLY A 870 -22.06 16.95 16.36
N HIS A 871 -21.43 16.59 15.26
CA HIS A 871 -20.19 17.15 14.76
C HIS A 871 -20.27 17.47 13.26
N LEU A 872 -19.43 18.39 12.79
CA LEU A 872 -19.10 18.54 11.39
C LEU A 872 -17.75 17.85 11.17
N THR A 873 -17.78 16.61 10.74
CA THR A 873 -16.60 15.80 10.46
C THR A 873 -16.02 16.18 9.10
N SER A 874 -14.68 16.20 8.98
CA SER A 874 -13.98 16.42 7.73
C SER A 874 -12.90 15.35 7.58
N PHE A 875 -12.98 14.61 6.49
CA PHE A 875 -11.93 13.68 6.09
C PHE A 875 -11.20 14.22 4.86
N SER A 876 -9.90 14.44 5.02
CA SER A 876 -8.95 14.60 3.92
C SER A 876 -7.78 13.68 4.25
N ASP A 877 -7.90 12.43 3.90
CA ASP A 877 -6.89 11.42 4.19
C ASP A 877 -5.90 11.29 3.03
N TRP A 878 -4.79 10.68 3.33
CA TRP A 878 -3.70 10.41 2.40
C TRP A 878 -4.06 9.34 1.35
N LEU A 879 -5.05 8.46 1.59
CA LEU A 879 -5.52 7.44 0.64
C LEU A 879 -6.84 7.82 -0.04
N TYR A 880 -7.86 8.07 0.75
CA TYR A 880 -9.21 8.42 0.32
C TYR A 880 -9.90 9.19 1.44
N HIS A 881 -10.99 9.90 1.15
CA HIS A 881 -11.66 10.61 2.23
C HIS A 881 -12.97 9.96 2.68
N LYS A 882 -13.85 9.57 1.82
CA LYS A 882 -15.10 8.85 2.08
C LYS A 882 -15.87 8.69 0.78
N GLU A 883 -16.84 7.79 0.76
CA GLU A 883 -17.81 7.75 -0.31
C GLU A 883 -19.07 8.52 0.05
N CYS A 884 -19.65 9.14 -0.96
CA CYS A 884 -20.94 9.83 -0.88
C CYS A 884 -21.98 9.05 -1.67
N VAL A 885 -23.09 8.67 -1.02
CA VAL A 885 -24.18 7.91 -1.63
C VAL A 885 -25.39 8.80 -1.78
N ALA A 886 -25.83 9.03 -3.03
CA ALA A 886 -27.04 9.78 -3.37
C ALA A 886 -28.24 8.83 -3.55
N ARG A 887 -29.38 9.18 -2.97
CA ARG A 887 -30.66 8.49 -3.18
C ARG A 887 -31.35 9.01 -4.45
N GLN A 888 -32.30 8.25 -4.97
CA GLN A 888 -33.24 8.77 -5.95
C GLN A 888 -34.17 9.77 -5.25
N HIS A 889 -33.85 11.04 -5.43
CA HIS A 889 -34.51 12.14 -4.72
C HIS A 889 -34.74 13.33 -5.64
N ALA A 890 -35.78 14.14 -5.34
CA ALA A 890 -36.08 15.34 -6.13
C ALA A 890 -34.92 16.33 -6.21
N LEU A 891 -34.07 16.38 -5.19
CA LEU A 891 -32.84 17.21 -5.18
C LEU A 891 -31.82 16.77 -6.22
N PHE A 892 -31.83 15.53 -6.68
CA PHE A 892 -30.96 15.02 -7.76
C PHE A 892 -31.66 14.89 -9.11
N ALA A 893 -32.84 15.53 -9.30
CA ALA A 893 -33.58 15.47 -10.57
C ALA A 893 -32.71 15.98 -11.73
N GLY A 894 -32.59 15.18 -12.82
CA GLY A 894 -31.79 15.51 -13.99
C GLY A 894 -30.26 15.46 -13.78
N LEU A 895 -29.79 14.89 -12.68
CA LEU A 895 -28.40 14.55 -12.39
C LEU A 895 -28.14 13.06 -12.57
N ALA A 896 -26.90 12.60 -12.38
CA ALA A 896 -26.54 11.20 -12.46
C ALA A 896 -27.43 10.33 -11.53
N PRO A 897 -27.64 9.06 -11.88
CA PRO A 897 -28.53 8.17 -11.12
C PRO A 897 -28.05 7.97 -9.66
N GLN A 898 -28.94 7.40 -8.84
CA GLN A 898 -28.64 7.04 -7.45
C GLN A 898 -27.44 6.09 -7.35
N GLY A 899 -26.80 6.08 -6.21
CA GLY A 899 -25.63 5.28 -5.88
C GLY A 899 -24.47 6.14 -5.41
N ILE A 900 -23.25 5.62 -5.48
CA ILE A 900 -22.06 6.41 -5.20
C ILE A 900 -21.98 7.59 -6.18
N MET A 901 -21.73 8.77 -5.65
CA MET A 901 -21.51 9.97 -6.45
C MET A 901 -20.18 9.86 -7.19
N ASP A 902 -20.27 9.66 -8.50
CA ASP A 902 -19.13 9.49 -9.39
C ASP A 902 -18.29 10.78 -9.47
N TRP A 903 -17.01 10.69 -9.25
CA TRP A 903 -16.09 11.83 -9.26
C TRP A 903 -15.90 12.43 -10.65
N ASP A 904 -15.96 11.60 -11.72
CA ASP A 904 -15.90 12.12 -13.10
C ASP A 904 -17.11 12.97 -13.44
N TYR A 905 -18.25 12.72 -12.79
CA TYR A 905 -19.49 13.47 -12.99
C TYR A 905 -19.64 14.64 -12.01
N TYR A 906 -19.37 14.42 -10.69
CA TYR A 906 -19.60 15.43 -9.65
C TYR A 906 -18.34 16.19 -9.25
N GLY A 907 -17.16 15.56 -9.38
CA GLY A 907 -15.85 16.15 -9.15
C GLY A 907 -15.74 17.04 -7.91
N PRO A 908 -15.47 18.34 -8.09
CA PRO A 908 -15.20 19.27 -6.99
C PRO A 908 -16.42 19.58 -6.10
N LEU A 909 -17.62 19.09 -6.46
CA LEU A 909 -18.80 19.26 -5.62
C LEU A 909 -18.72 18.41 -4.38
N ILE A 910 -18.09 17.22 -4.45
CA ILE A 910 -17.98 16.31 -3.31
C ILE A 910 -17.02 16.90 -2.31
N SER A 911 -17.56 17.40 -1.17
CA SER A 911 -16.73 17.94 -0.10
C SER A 911 -16.18 16.84 0.82
N SER A 912 -15.09 17.15 1.54
CA SER A 912 -14.59 16.27 2.60
C SER A 912 -15.47 16.24 3.85
N ARG A 913 -16.45 17.17 3.96
CA ARG A 913 -17.25 17.40 5.17
C ARG A 913 -18.60 16.67 5.14
N PHE A 914 -19.06 16.22 6.30
CA PHE A 914 -20.41 15.68 6.53
C PHE A 914 -20.85 15.89 7.99
N PHE A 915 -22.17 15.89 8.23
CA PHE A 915 -22.74 15.97 9.57
C PHE A 915 -22.81 14.59 10.20
N GLU A 916 -22.18 14.38 11.34
CA GLU A 916 -22.07 13.12 12.08
C GLU A 916 -22.67 13.24 13.47
N GLY A 917 -23.54 12.29 13.83
CA GLY A 917 -24.12 12.18 15.16
C GLY A 917 -25.25 13.17 15.47
N GLN A 918 -25.86 13.83 14.48
CA GLN A 918 -27.03 14.69 14.66
C GLN A 918 -28.31 13.88 14.94
N ASP A 919 -29.38 14.61 15.35
CA ASP A 919 -30.72 14.07 15.30
C ASP A 919 -31.01 13.40 13.94
N THR A 920 -31.81 12.34 13.92
CA THR A 920 -32.18 11.66 12.67
C THR A 920 -32.95 12.62 11.75
N PRO A 921 -32.50 12.81 10.48
CA PRO A 921 -33.22 13.65 9.53
C PRO A 921 -34.61 13.08 9.22
N GLU A 922 -35.55 13.95 8.85
CA GLU A 922 -36.82 13.51 8.28
C GLU A 922 -36.61 12.82 6.92
N ASP A 923 -35.66 13.31 6.13
CA ASP A 923 -35.30 12.77 4.83
C ASP A 923 -33.82 12.99 4.53
N VAL A 924 -33.16 11.97 3.98
CA VAL A 924 -31.76 12.00 3.58
C VAL A 924 -31.67 11.86 2.06
N ALA A 925 -31.17 12.88 1.38
CA ALA A 925 -30.92 12.82 -0.06
C ALA A 925 -29.54 12.27 -0.38
N ALA A 926 -28.53 12.55 0.47
CA ALA A 926 -27.19 11.99 0.33
C ALA A 926 -26.53 11.78 1.70
N ALA A 927 -25.83 10.67 1.85
CA ALA A 927 -25.07 10.29 3.03
C ALA A 927 -23.61 10.00 2.71
N ALA A 928 -22.74 10.13 3.71
CA ALA A 928 -21.33 9.80 3.65
C ALA A 928 -21.02 8.55 4.47
N PHE A 929 -20.11 7.73 3.95
CA PHE A 929 -19.57 6.54 4.65
C PHE A 929 -18.06 6.49 4.51
N ALA A 930 -17.38 6.21 5.60
CA ALA A 930 -15.96 5.86 5.68
C ALA A 930 -15.83 4.52 6.39
N VAL A 931 -15.15 3.56 5.79
CA VAL A 931 -15.00 2.18 6.29
C VAL A 931 -13.53 1.80 6.25
N CYS A 932 -13.00 1.40 7.39
CA CYS A 932 -11.58 1.10 7.59
C CYS A 932 -10.68 2.31 7.24
N HIS A 933 -11.04 3.47 7.80
CA HIS A 933 -10.40 4.75 7.53
C HIS A 933 -9.35 5.07 8.61
N SER A 934 -8.12 5.36 8.19
CA SER A 934 -6.96 5.53 9.08
C SER A 934 -7.07 6.72 10.05
N SER A 935 -7.88 7.75 9.74
CA SER A 935 -8.11 8.89 10.64
C SER A 935 -9.01 8.57 11.85
N ARG A 936 -9.50 7.34 11.97
CA ARG A 936 -10.36 6.89 13.07
C ARG A 936 -9.76 5.67 13.76
N PRO A 937 -9.68 5.66 15.09
CA PRO A 937 -9.18 4.49 15.82
C PRO A 937 -9.98 3.21 15.56
N ASP A 938 -11.31 3.36 15.34
CA ASP A 938 -12.23 2.25 15.02
C ASP A 938 -12.49 2.09 13.52
N GLY A 939 -11.80 2.87 12.69
CA GLY A 939 -11.87 2.81 11.24
C GLY A 939 -13.19 3.25 10.61
N TYR A 940 -14.19 3.75 11.38
CA TYR A 940 -15.54 3.95 10.86
C TYR A 940 -16.11 5.35 11.14
N ALA A 941 -16.85 5.89 10.16
CA ALA A 941 -17.74 7.04 10.33
C ALA A 941 -18.86 7.05 9.27
N ALA A 942 -20.02 7.58 9.63
CA ALA A 942 -21.12 7.82 8.69
C ALA A 942 -21.95 9.04 9.10
N GLY A 943 -22.53 9.71 8.09
CA GLY A 943 -23.36 10.87 8.37
C GLY A 943 -24.06 11.47 7.16
N VAL A 944 -24.69 12.63 7.37
CA VAL A 944 -25.53 13.30 6.37
C VAL A 944 -24.71 14.30 5.57
N MET A 945 -24.79 14.25 4.24
CA MET A 945 -24.25 15.27 3.34
C MET A 945 -25.32 16.24 2.82
N LEU A 946 -26.52 15.71 2.57
CA LEU A 946 -27.68 16.50 2.14
C LEU A 946 -28.95 15.88 2.76
N GLY A 947 -29.60 16.59 3.63
CA GLY A 947 -30.78 16.10 4.32
C GLY A 947 -31.69 17.21 4.81
N THR A 948 -32.92 16.82 5.20
CA THR A 948 -33.94 17.74 5.68
C THR A 948 -34.35 17.42 7.12
N TYR A 949 -34.63 18.47 7.89
CA TYR A 949 -35.08 18.39 9.26
C TYR A 949 -36.33 19.25 9.47
N PRO A 950 -37.33 18.81 10.22
CA PRO A 950 -38.51 19.61 10.53
C PRO A 950 -38.17 20.65 11.60
N LEU A 951 -38.77 21.84 11.50
CA LEU A 951 -38.77 22.85 12.55
C LEU A 951 -40.13 23.58 12.57
N GLY A 952 -40.95 23.28 13.54
CA GLY A 952 -42.35 23.76 13.57
C GLY A 952 -43.15 23.27 12.35
N ALA A 953 -43.75 24.20 11.60
CA ALA A 953 -44.54 23.86 10.39
C ALA A 953 -43.68 23.78 9.11
N GLY A 954 -42.40 24.20 9.15
CA GLY A 954 -41.48 24.22 8.01
C GLY A 954 -40.35 23.25 8.14
N LYS A 955 -39.30 23.46 7.29
CA LYS A 955 -38.15 22.57 7.20
C LYS A 955 -36.86 23.34 7.02
N ILE A 956 -35.78 22.77 7.49
CA ILE A 956 -34.42 23.17 7.13
C ILE A 956 -33.77 22.12 6.23
N VAL A 957 -32.98 22.57 5.24
CA VAL A 957 -32.19 21.70 4.36
C VAL A 957 -30.73 21.98 4.66
N LEU A 958 -30.04 20.96 5.11
CA LEU A 958 -28.59 21.01 5.36
C LEU A 958 -27.82 20.45 4.17
N ASN A 959 -26.76 21.15 3.78
CA ASN A 959 -25.90 20.77 2.66
C ASN A 959 -24.43 20.91 3.05
N THR A 960 -23.62 19.95 2.64
CA THR A 960 -22.18 19.97 2.78
C THR A 960 -21.43 20.01 1.45
N PHE A 961 -22.11 19.88 0.30
CA PHE A 961 -21.46 19.97 -1.01
C PHE A 961 -20.90 21.36 -1.29
N ASN A 962 -19.81 21.43 -2.05
CA ASN A 962 -19.15 22.66 -2.44
C ASN A 962 -19.89 23.36 -3.62
N LEU A 963 -21.15 23.72 -3.42
CA LEU A 963 -22.03 24.23 -4.48
C LEU A 963 -21.62 25.63 -4.93
N VAL A 964 -21.57 26.59 -4.01
CA VAL A 964 -21.38 28.03 -4.33
C VAL A 964 -20.07 28.28 -5.09
N ALA A 965 -18.98 27.62 -4.68
CA ALA A 965 -17.67 27.74 -5.32
C ALA A 965 -17.62 27.22 -6.76
N ASN A 966 -18.58 26.34 -7.14
CA ASN A 966 -18.63 25.66 -8.42
C ASN A 966 -19.77 26.13 -9.34
N LEU A 967 -20.54 27.15 -8.94
CA LEU A 967 -21.57 27.75 -9.80
C LEU A 967 -20.95 28.38 -11.07
N ASP A 968 -21.61 28.20 -12.19
CA ASP A 968 -21.16 28.60 -13.55
C ASP A 968 -19.82 27.99 -14.01
N LYS A 969 -19.30 27.09 -13.23
CA LYS A 969 -18.08 26.29 -13.52
C LYS A 969 -18.41 24.81 -13.77
N HIS A 970 -19.43 24.30 -13.08
CA HIS A 970 -19.77 22.88 -13.10
C HIS A 970 -21.28 22.67 -13.28
N PRO A 971 -21.75 21.99 -14.36
CA PRO A 971 -23.17 21.86 -14.67
C PRO A 971 -24.00 21.24 -13.54
N ALA A 972 -23.42 20.25 -12.82
CA ALA A 972 -24.13 19.61 -11.70
C ALA A 972 -24.32 20.53 -10.50
N ALA A 973 -23.39 21.48 -10.24
CA ALA A 973 -23.55 22.47 -9.18
C ALA A 973 -24.75 23.38 -9.46
N ASP A 974 -24.83 23.91 -10.69
CA ASP A 974 -25.93 24.75 -11.12
C ASP A 974 -27.25 24.01 -10.98
N ARG A 975 -27.33 22.76 -11.50
CA ARG A 975 -28.54 21.94 -11.43
C ARG A 975 -28.96 21.68 -9.99
N LEU A 976 -28.01 21.33 -9.11
CA LEU A 976 -28.32 20.99 -7.72
C LEU A 976 -28.86 22.21 -6.94
N VAL A 977 -28.30 23.43 -7.16
CA VAL A 977 -28.86 24.65 -6.54
C VAL A 977 -30.25 24.94 -7.05
N LEU A 978 -30.52 24.81 -8.35
CA LEU A 978 -31.87 24.97 -8.88
C LEU A 978 -32.84 23.94 -8.31
N ASN A 979 -32.41 22.70 -8.18
CA ASN A 979 -33.21 21.64 -7.56
C ASN A 979 -33.52 21.93 -6.09
N LEU A 980 -32.52 22.45 -5.32
CA LEU A 980 -32.73 22.88 -3.94
C LEU A 980 -33.81 23.97 -3.81
N VAL A 981 -33.75 24.98 -4.69
CA VAL A 981 -34.78 26.02 -4.73
C VAL A 981 -36.14 25.46 -5.12
N ALA A 982 -36.21 24.63 -6.15
CA ALA A 982 -37.48 24.01 -6.62
C ALA A 982 -38.09 23.07 -5.55
N TYR A 983 -37.24 22.28 -4.88
CA TYR A 983 -37.67 21.42 -3.77
C TYR A 983 -38.24 22.24 -2.60
N ALA A 984 -37.52 23.29 -2.19
CA ALA A 984 -37.96 24.19 -1.13
C ALA A 984 -39.27 24.88 -1.48
N ALA A 985 -39.42 25.37 -2.72
CA ALA A 985 -40.65 26.01 -3.19
C ALA A 985 -41.88 25.06 -3.17
N LYS A 986 -41.69 23.77 -3.42
CA LYS A 986 -42.75 22.76 -3.31
C LYS A 986 -43.06 22.38 -1.86
N ALA A 987 -42.08 22.48 -0.95
CA ALA A 987 -42.24 22.06 0.45
C ALA A 987 -42.77 23.15 1.37
N VAL A 988 -42.84 24.40 0.95
CA VAL A 988 -43.41 25.49 1.76
C VAL A 988 -44.91 25.32 1.98
N LYS A 989 -45.39 25.72 3.13
CA LYS A 989 -46.87 25.71 3.43
C LYS A 989 -47.57 26.83 2.64
N PRO A 990 -48.80 26.66 2.14
CA PRO A 990 -49.50 27.68 1.38
C PRO A 990 -49.74 28.99 2.13
N ALA A 991 -49.96 28.92 3.44
CA ALA A 991 -50.09 30.07 4.31
C ALA A 991 -49.19 29.95 5.55
N PRO A 992 -48.72 31.08 6.16
CA PRO A 992 -47.97 31.02 7.42
C PRO A 992 -48.81 30.36 8.53
N ALA A 993 -48.21 29.39 9.20
CA ALA A 993 -48.77 28.79 10.40
C ALA A 993 -48.50 29.72 11.62
N PRO A 994 -49.30 29.63 12.69
CA PRO A 994 -48.93 30.27 13.95
C PRO A 994 -47.63 29.68 14.48
N LEU A 995 -46.83 30.50 15.17
CA LEU A 995 -45.66 30.01 15.88
C LEU A 995 -46.11 29.01 16.96
N PRO A 996 -45.37 27.92 17.17
CA PRO A 996 -45.55 27.05 18.33
C PRO A 996 -45.53 27.84 19.63
N ALA A 997 -46.38 27.51 20.62
CA ALA A 997 -46.50 28.25 21.86
C ALA A 997 -45.20 28.29 22.69
N ASP A 998 -44.34 27.29 22.52
CA ASP A 998 -43.05 27.08 23.15
C ASP A 998 -41.85 27.51 22.27
N PHE A 999 -42.10 28.21 21.15
CA PHE A 999 -41.04 28.53 20.16
C PHE A 999 -39.88 29.33 20.75
N GLU A 1000 -40.11 30.31 21.60
CA GLU A 1000 -39.03 31.09 22.22
C GLU A 1000 -38.22 30.23 23.22
N ALA A 1001 -38.88 29.27 23.89
CA ALA A 1001 -38.17 28.28 24.70
C ALA A 1001 -37.32 27.34 23.83
N THR A 1002 -37.86 26.92 22.71
CA THR A 1002 -37.15 26.11 21.72
C THR A 1002 -35.94 26.84 21.16
N LEU A 1003 -36.03 28.12 20.79
CA LEU A 1003 -34.90 28.92 20.34
C LEU A 1003 -33.80 28.98 21.40
N LYS A 1004 -34.17 29.22 22.66
CA LYS A 1004 -33.24 29.24 23.78
C LYS A 1004 -32.58 27.87 24.00
N GLU A 1005 -33.35 26.78 23.93
CA GLU A 1005 -32.80 25.41 24.00
C GLU A 1005 -31.77 25.14 22.87
N LEU A 1006 -32.03 25.62 21.66
CA LEU A 1006 -31.14 25.52 20.51
C LEU A 1006 -29.93 26.44 20.58
N GLY A 1007 -29.87 27.36 21.55
CA GLY A 1007 -28.76 28.28 21.82
C GLY A 1007 -28.80 29.60 21.03
N TYR A 1008 -30.00 30.05 20.59
CA TYR A 1008 -30.24 31.28 19.86
C TYR A 1008 -30.73 32.40 20.78
#